data_9bf8fbe3cfd0fb8a886e2cb5ce6d9eb9
#
_entry.id   9bf8fbe3cfd0fb8a886e2cb5ce6d9eb9
#
_cell.length_a   1.000
_cell.length_b   1.000
_cell.length_c   1.000
_cell.angle_alpha   90.00
_cell.angle_beta   90.00
_cell.angle_gamma   90.00
#
_symmetry.space_group_name_H-M   'P 1'
#
loop_
_entity.id
_entity.type
_entity.pdbx_description
1 polymer ?
#
loop_
_entity_poly.entity_id
_entity_poly.type
_entity_poly.pdbx_seq_one_letter_code
_entity_poly.pdbx_strand_id
1 'polypeptide(L)'
;MADEHKAKRLEIAHVLFMDIVGYSKLLTDEQSEALQELNQIVRSTEVVRQAEAAGALTVLPTGDGMALVFAGSVEEPAECALEISRALRAQPSLPVRMGIHSGPIHHVKDANGRENIAGVGINIAQRVMDCGDAGHILVSKRVADDLAQQRRWQPYLHELGDVEVKHGVVVSLVNLYAETIGNPVPPTRLGKPRGSMPGARVGTRKTLSPFAVAIFIVAVLLLALAIVSVIFAPAIMRTLDQHRSATLPQPTATAPPSLAETIQNAVAKQITDELQGDLSRKKKAGLQSTATGSAIPEKSIAVLPFDNLSGDPDNAYFCEGVQDEILTRLAKVADLKVISRTSTQRFKSAPSDLREIAKQLGVMHIVEGSVQKANDQVRVNVQLINAMNDTHLWAETYDRKLTDIFSVETEIAKTIADMLQAKLTGSEKQMMASQATNNTEAYELYHKGKSLWEKRSGDNIPKAIAYYEQAIARDPNYALAYAGLAKAYILLPFYTGADRLSASSKAKQAALKALRLDSNSAEAHGALGKVLFSEVDLPGAMREYKRAIELNPNDATAHHWFGNDTLAALGRFDEAIAEGKRAVELDPLSTVINVDLGETLYYAHRYDDAERQMRKSLEIDPTSFYAHYNLGIVLQLKGDLSGGIAEYEKAKQLGDNPLASTLCAQAKAQAGDKEAAVRMLSELDKMSQHREVVGYLRTLLYLSLNKKDEALHWLEQDFEQRDGSNICWINVDPLLAPLHGEPRFEALVKKVVAPKSESKQ
;
A
#
# COMPACT_ATOMS: atom_id res chain seq x y z
N MET A 1 -47.67 -1.34 -24.73
CA MET A 1 -46.32 -0.90 -24.36
C MET A 1 -45.50 -2.13 -24.04
N ALA A 2 -44.96 -2.71 -25.07
CA ALA A 2 -44.03 -3.82 -25.04
C ALA A 2 -43.07 -3.48 -26.19
N ASP A 3 -41.87 -3.00 -25.82
CA ASP A 3 -40.65 -3.00 -26.63
C ASP A 3 -39.66 -1.98 -26.07
N GLU A 4 -38.82 -2.46 -25.14
CA GLU A 4 -37.53 -1.75 -24.80
C GLU A 4 -36.61 -2.59 -23.90
N HIS A 5 -36.61 -3.90 -24.09
CA HIS A 5 -35.53 -4.74 -23.56
C HIS A 5 -34.78 -5.43 -24.73
N LYS A 6 -34.18 -4.63 -25.63
CA LYS A 6 -33.08 -5.13 -26.45
C LYS A 6 -31.83 -5.21 -25.56
N ALA A 7 -31.48 -6.40 -25.10
CA ALA A 7 -30.16 -6.68 -24.55
C ALA A 7 -29.10 -6.05 -25.46
N LYS A 8 -28.24 -5.16 -24.93
CA LYS A 8 -27.13 -4.57 -25.67
C LYS A 8 -26.25 -5.72 -26.13
N ARG A 9 -26.32 -6.09 -27.41
CA ARG A 9 -25.46 -7.11 -28.02
C ARG A 9 -24.02 -6.61 -27.96
N LEU A 10 -23.13 -7.42 -27.41
CA LEU A 10 -21.70 -7.26 -27.55
C LEU A 10 -21.39 -7.48 -29.02
N GLU A 11 -20.85 -6.50 -29.71
CA GLU A 11 -20.45 -6.60 -31.11
C GLU A 11 -18.92 -6.65 -31.18
N ILE A 12 -18.39 -7.47 -32.06
CA ILE A 12 -16.95 -7.47 -32.36
C ILE A 12 -16.74 -6.47 -33.49
N ALA A 13 -15.93 -5.46 -33.26
CA ALA A 13 -15.53 -4.51 -34.28
C ALA A 13 -14.02 -4.54 -34.51
N HIS A 14 -13.61 -3.98 -35.63
CA HIS A 14 -12.24 -3.90 -36.07
C HIS A 14 -11.78 -2.44 -35.98
N VAL A 15 -10.81 -2.17 -35.11
CA VAL A 15 -10.41 -0.81 -34.73
C VAL A 15 -9.04 -0.47 -35.30
N LEU A 16 -8.96 0.63 -36.06
CA LEU A 16 -7.73 1.28 -36.42
C LEU A 16 -7.57 2.54 -35.57
N PHE A 17 -6.63 2.53 -34.65
CA PHE A 17 -6.29 3.67 -33.81
C PHE A 17 -5.06 4.38 -34.39
N MET A 18 -5.04 5.71 -34.41
CA MET A 18 -3.91 6.50 -34.88
C MET A 18 -3.72 7.79 -34.11
N ASP A 19 -2.48 8.22 -33.94
CA ASP A 19 -2.12 9.52 -33.39
C ASP A 19 -0.91 10.16 -34.10
N ILE A 20 -0.73 11.46 -33.86
CA ILE A 20 0.39 12.26 -34.37
C ILE A 20 1.50 12.23 -33.33
N VAL A 21 2.64 11.63 -33.66
CA VAL A 21 3.79 11.49 -32.76
C VAL A 21 4.39 12.86 -32.45
N GLY A 22 4.42 13.24 -31.18
CA GLY A 22 4.96 14.52 -30.73
C GLY A 22 3.97 15.68 -30.78
N TYR A 23 2.67 15.44 -31.00
CA TYR A 23 1.61 16.44 -31.07
C TYR A 23 1.64 17.47 -29.92
N SER A 24 1.87 17.05 -28.70
CA SER A 24 1.96 17.94 -27.52
C SER A 24 3.16 18.91 -27.52
N LYS A 25 4.07 18.79 -28.48
CA LYS A 25 5.23 19.69 -28.64
C LYS A 25 5.00 20.75 -29.70
N LEU A 26 3.93 20.64 -30.47
CA LEU A 26 3.54 21.61 -31.50
C LEU A 26 2.89 22.83 -30.86
N LEU A 27 2.96 23.99 -31.52
CA LEU A 27 2.22 25.19 -31.16
C LEU A 27 0.71 24.96 -31.39
N THR A 28 -0.17 25.73 -30.75
CA THR A 28 -1.62 25.52 -30.79
C THR A 28 -2.21 25.61 -32.19
N ASP A 29 -1.69 26.52 -33.04
CA ASP A 29 -2.05 26.65 -34.43
C ASP A 29 -1.54 25.44 -35.25
N GLU A 30 -0.29 25.04 -35.06
CA GLU A 30 0.30 23.86 -35.71
C GLU A 30 -0.46 22.56 -35.32
N GLN A 31 -0.94 22.44 -34.06
CA GLN A 31 -1.77 21.34 -33.64
C GLN A 31 -3.07 21.26 -34.42
N SER A 32 -3.73 22.39 -34.62
CA SER A 32 -4.98 22.49 -35.39
C SER A 32 -4.80 22.12 -36.83
N GLU A 33 -3.70 22.65 -37.48
CA GLU A 33 -3.34 22.36 -38.88
C GLU A 33 -3.03 20.85 -39.06
N ALA A 34 -2.22 20.25 -38.16
CA ALA A 34 -1.86 18.84 -38.23
C ALA A 34 -3.07 17.91 -38.13
N LEU A 35 -4.03 18.22 -37.24
CA LEU A 35 -5.28 17.45 -37.12
C LEU A 35 -6.20 17.63 -38.34
N GLN A 36 -6.27 18.83 -38.92
CA GLN A 36 -7.06 19.05 -40.14
C GLN A 36 -6.48 18.26 -41.30
N GLU A 37 -5.15 18.26 -41.45
CA GLU A 37 -4.43 17.53 -42.47
C GLU A 37 -4.63 16.00 -42.32
N LEU A 38 -4.49 15.46 -41.09
CA LEU A 38 -4.77 14.05 -40.80
C LEU A 38 -6.22 13.69 -41.17
N ASN A 39 -7.19 14.52 -40.78
CA ASN A 39 -8.62 14.30 -41.11
C ASN A 39 -8.85 14.28 -42.62
N GLN A 40 -8.19 15.18 -43.37
CA GLN A 40 -8.30 15.24 -44.83
C GLN A 40 -7.73 13.97 -45.49
N ILE A 41 -6.59 13.49 -45.00
CA ILE A 41 -5.96 12.27 -45.52
C ILE A 41 -6.91 11.06 -45.25
N VAL A 42 -7.38 10.89 -44.01
CA VAL A 42 -8.26 9.78 -43.64
C VAL A 42 -9.52 9.77 -44.47
N ARG A 43 -10.21 10.92 -44.64
CA ARG A 43 -11.44 11.02 -45.45
C ARG A 43 -11.19 10.87 -46.97
N SER A 44 -9.95 11.02 -47.42
CA SER A 44 -9.62 10.82 -48.84
C SER A 44 -9.45 9.34 -49.20
N THR A 45 -9.30 8.44 -48.20
CA THR A 45 -9.12 6.99 -48.46
C THR A 45 -10.41 6.38 -49.01
N GLU A 46 -10.25 5.41 -49.94
CA GLU A 46 -11.39 4.72 -50.57
C GLU A 46 -12.15 3.87 -49.56
N VAL A 47 -11.42 3.19 -48.66
CA VAL A 47 -12.00 2.34 -47.62
C VAL A 47 -12.89 3.13 -46.65
N VAL A 48 -12.48 4.33 -46.23
CA VAL A 48 -13.27 5.17 -45.35
C VAL A 48 -14.55 5.63 -46.06
N ARG A 49 -14.44 6.09 -47.31
CA ARG A 49 -15.62 6.54 -48.08
C ARG A 49 -16.64 5.42 -48.30
N GLN A 50 -16.18 4.22 -48.58
CA GLN A 50 -17.08 3.06 -48.78
C GLN A 50 -17.73 2.63 -47.46
N ALA A 51 -16.98 2.59 -46.33
CA ALA A 51 -17.50 2.23 -45.03
C ALA A 51 -18.47 3.28 -44.48
N GLU A 52 -18.21 4.59 -44.71
CA GLU A 52 -19.17 5.68 -44.38
C GLU A 52 -20.45 5.58 -45.21
N ALA A 53 -20.35 5.33 -46.51
CA ALA A 53 -21.51 5.15 -47.39
C ALA A 53 -22.37 3.92 -47.01
N ALA A 54 -21.74 2.89 -46.49
CA ALA A 54 -22.40 1.68 -45.99
C ALA A 54 -22.97 1.82 -44.58
N GLY A 55 -22.66 2.92 -43.86
CA GLY A 55 -23.02 3.11 -42.46
C GLY A 55 -22.30 2.13 -41.51
N ALA A 56 -21.15 1.61 -41.93
CA ALA A 56 -20.36 0.58 -41.23
C ALA A 56 -19.11 1.16 -40.53
N LEU A 57 -18.97 2.49 -40.49
CA LEU A 57 -17.83 3.18 -39.85
C LEU A 57 -18.28 4.15 -38.78
N THR A 58 -17.63 4.11 -37.63
CA THR A 58 -17.74 5.16 -36.61
C THR A 58 -16.36 5.77 -36.36
N VAL A 59 -16.28 7.10 -36.41
CA VAL A 59 -15.03 7.87 -36.18
C VAL A 59 -15.09 8.46 -34.78
N LEU A 60 -14.04 8.19 -33.97
CA LEU A 60 -13.88 8.67 -32.60
C LEU A 60 -12.66 9.60 -32.51
N PRO A 61 -12.81 10.92 -32.37
CA PRO A 61 -11.69 11.83 -32.13
C PRO A 61 -11.03 11.57 -30.76
N THR A 62 -9.69 11.59 -30.69
CA THR A 62 -8.93 11.32 -29.46
C THR A 62 -8.07 12.50 -28.99
N GLY A 63 -8.20 13.66 -29.61
CA GLY A 63 -7.48 14.88 -29.27
C GLY A 63 -6.19 15.07 -30.08
N ASP A 64 -5.31 14.09 -30.13
CA ASP A 64 -4.06 14.06 -30.92
C ASP A 64 -4.13 13.13 -32.15
N GLY A 65 -5.31 12.55 -32.38
CA GLY A 65 -5.58 11.61 -33.47
C GLY A 65 -7.02 11.15 -33.52
N MET A 66 -7.26 9.90 -33.90
CA MET A 66 -8.59 9.31 -33.95
C MET A 66 -8.58 7.78 -33.92
N ALA A 67 -9.71 7.20 -33.60
CA ALA A 67 -10.00 5.79 -33.81
C ALA A 67 -11.09 5.61 -34.88
N LEU A 68 -10.86 4.75 -35.83
CA LEU A 68 -11.80 4.33 -36.85
C LEU A 68 -12.31 2.93 -36.47
N VAL A 69 -13.61 2.81 -36.23
CA VAL A 69 -14.25 1.56 -35.81
C VAL A 69 -15.09 1.01 -36.94
N PHE A 70 -14.65 -0.09 -37.53
CA PHE A 70 -15.29 -0.78 -38.65
C PHE A 70 -16.16 -1.94 -38.14
N ALA A 71 -17.41 -1.98 -38.60
CA ALA A 71 -18.34 -3.08 -38.29
C ALA A 71 -18.31 -4.22 -39.33
N GLY A 72 -17.54 -4.06 -40.39
CA GLY A 72 -17.47 -4.99 -41.52
C GLY A 72 -16.39 -6.06 -41.41
N SER A 73 -15.40 -6.02 -42.27
CA SER A 73 -14.33 -7.01 -42.36
C SER A 73 -13.07 -6.61 -41.58
N VAL A 74 -12.38 -7.63 -41.04
CA VAL A 74 -11.05 -7.43 -40.38
C VAL A 74 -10.00 -6.82 -41.36
N GLU A 75 -10.22 -6.90 -42.66
CA GLU A 75 -9.33 -6.35 -43.67
C GLU A 75 -9.46 -4.82 -43.84
N GLU A 76 -10.66 -4.26 -43.59
CA GLU A 76 -10.93 -2.84 -43.78
C GLU A 76 -9.97 -1.92 -43.02
N PRO A 77 -9.71 -2.13 -41.70
CA PRO A 77 -8.73 -1.29 -41.01
C PRO A 77 -7.30 -1.45 -41.51
N ALA A 78 -6.93 -2.64 -41.99
CA ALA A 78 -5.60 -2.90 -42.54
C ALA A 78 -5.43 -2.22 -43.94
N GLU A 79 -6.41 -2.32 -44.81
CA GLU A 79 -6.42 -1.62 -46.09
C GLU A 79 -6.40 -0.11 -45.91
N CYS A 80 -7.24 0.42 -45.00
CA CYS A 80 -7.29 1.82 -44.66
C CYS A 80 -5.91 2.34 -44.16
N ALA A 81 -5.26 1.60 -43.26
CA ALA A 81 -3.95 1.95 -42.74
C ALA A 81 -2.86 1.99 -43.83
N LEU A 82 -2.92 1.06 -44.79
CA LEU A 82 -2.02 1.07 -45.95
C LEU A 82 -2.28 2.28 -46.88
N GLU A 83 -3.55 2.66 -47.11
CA GLU A 83 -3.90 3.84 -47.92
C GLU A 83 -3.44 5.12 -47.23
N ILE A 84 -3.68 5.29 -45.92
CA ILE A 84 -3.19 6.42 -45.11
C ILE A 84 -1.66 6.48 -45.16
N SER A 85 -0.96 5.36 -44.96
CA SER A 85 0.49 5.30 -44.96
C SER A 85 1.08 5.73 -46.35
N ARG A 86 0.40 5.41 -47.48
CA ARG A 86 0.79 5.87 -48.81
C ARG A 86 0.58 7.38 -48.94
N ALA A 87 -0.52 7.93 -48.48
CA ALA A 87 -0.82 9.35 -48.54
C ALA A 87 0.17 10.18 -47.69
N LEU A 88 0.51 9.72 -46.49
CA LEU A 88 1.48 10.36 -45.60
C LEU A 88 2.89 10.46 -46.16
N ARG A 89 3.28 9.64 -47.16
CA ARG A 89 4.55 9.77 -47.83
C ARG A 89 4.70 11.08 -48.65
N ALA A 90 3.59 11.61 -49.11
CA ALA A 90 3.60 12.90 -49.80
C ALA A 90 3.73 14.08 -48.81
N GLN A 91 3.58 13.81 -47.50
CA GLN A 91 3.56 14.79 -46.43
C GLN A 91 4.43 14.32 -45.23
N PRO A 92 5.76 14.32 -45.38
CA PRO A 92 6.67 13.79 -44.34
C PRO A 92 6.71 14.64 -43.06
N SER A 93 6.07 15.81 -43.03
CA SER A 93 5.91 16.68 -41.87
C SER A 93 4.91 16.16 -40.87
N LEU A 94 4.03 15.20 -41.23
CA LEU A 94 2.99 14.65 -40.36
C LEU A 94 3.36 13.22 -39.87
N PRO A 95 4.05 13.10 -38.72
CA PRO A 95 4.52 11.82 -38.21
C PRO A 95 3.37 11.05 -37.49
N VAL A 96 2.68 10.14 -38.18
CA VAL A 96 1.57 9.34 -37.65
C VAL A 96 2.03 7.91 -37.35
N ARG A 97 1.53 7.33 -36.25
CA ARG A 97 1.62 5.91 -35.94
C ARG A 97 0.23 5.31 -35.87
N MET A 98 0.11 4.03 -36.17
CA MET A 98 -1.16 3.33 -36.27
C MET A 98 -1.15 1.98 -35.56
N GLY A 99 -2.31 1.58 -34.96
CA GLY A 99 -2.48 0.31 -34.28
C GLY A 99 -3.83 -0.33 -34.60
N ILE A 100 -3.83 -1.64 -34.94
CA ILE A 100 -5.03 -2.37 -35.36
C ILE A 100 -5.31 -3.52 -34.39
N HIS A 101 -6.58 -3.59 -33.93
CA HIS A 101 -7.06 -4.70 -33.10
C HIS A 101 -8.54 -4.99 -33.38
N SER A 102 -8.93 -6.26 -33.21
CA SER A 102 -10.33 -6.70 -33.28
C SER A 102 -10.80 -7.17 -31.92
N GLY A 103 -11.85 -6.57 -31.41
CA GLY A 103 -12.35 -6.89 -30.07
C GLY A 103 -13.76 -6.41 -29.78
N PRO A 104 -14.30 -6.76 -28.62
CA PRO A 104 -15.65 -6.40 -28.23
C PRO A 104 -15.80 -4.91 -28.01
N ILE A 105 -16.89 -4.36 -28.56
CA ILE A 105 -17.35 -2.99 -28.39
C ILE A 105 -18.82 -2.97 -27.97
N HIS A 106 -19.27 -1.84 -27.47
CA HIS A 106 -20.68 -1.56 -27.23
C HIS A 106 -20.99 -0.09 -27.53
N HIS A 107 -22.19 0.16 -28.04
CA HIS A 107 -22.66 1.50 -28.34
C HIS A 107 -23.10 2.18 -27.06
N VAL A 108 -22.61 3.40 -26.84
CA VAL A 108 -22.95 4.28 -25.71
C VAL A 108 -23.38 5.64 -26.25
N LYS A 109 -24.23 6.35 -25.52
CA LYS A 109 -24.51 7.77 -25.83
C LYS A 109 -23.59 8.63 -25.00
N ASP A 110 -22.94 9.61 -25.62
CA ASP A 110 -22.14 10.59 -24.89
C ASP A 110 -23.04 11.57 -24.09
N ALA A 111 -22.41 12.43 -23.28
CA ALA A 111 -23.12 13.41 -22.45
C ALA A 111 -24.00 14.38 -23.24
N ASN A 112 -23.82 14.50 -24.55
CA ASN A 112 -24.61 15.32 -25.46
C ASN A 112 -25.69 14.52 -26.21
N GLY A 113 -25.87 13.22 -25.83
CA GLY A 113 -26.85 12.32 -26.46
C GLY A 113 -26.41 11.79 -27.83
N ARG A 114 -25.18 12.02 -28.27
CA ARG A 114 -24.62 11.49 -29.52
C ARG A 114 -24.22 10.04 -29.34
N GLU A 115 -24.41 9.23 -30.37
CA GLU A 115 -23.92 7.86 -30.37
C GLU A 115 -22.39 7.83 -30.32
N ASN A 116 -21.85 7.07 -29.40
CA ASN A 116 -20.45 6.85 -29.21
C ASN A 116 -20.18 5.35 -28.99
N ILE A 117 -18.95 4.91 -29.07
CA ILE A 117 -18.56 3.50 -28.90
C ILE A 117 -17.52 3.42 -27.79
N ALA A 118 -17.67 2.43 -26.91
CA ALA A 118 -16.71 2.09 -25.89
C ALA A 118 -16.44 0.57 -25.90
N GLY A 119 -15.32 0.13 -25.36
CA GLY A 119 -15.05 -1.29 -25.25
C GLY A 119 -13.55 -1.64 -25.21
N VAL A 120 -13.29 -2.86 -24.78
CA VAL A 120 -11.92 -3.40 -24.66
C VAL A 120 -11.20 -3.40 -26.01
N GLY A 121 -11.93 -3.58 -27.13
CA GLY A 121 -11.36 -3.56 -28.47
C GLY A 121 -10.65 -2.24 -28.80
N ILE A 122 -11.23 -1.09 -28.42
CA ILE A 122 -10.65 0.24 -28.64
C ILE A 122 -9.39 0.44 -27.77
N ASN A 123 -9.47 0.05 -26.50
CA ASN A 123 -8.36 0.21 -25.56
C ASN A 123 -7.14 -0.64 -25.98
N ILE A 124 -7.33 -1.84 -26.49
CA ILE A 124 -6.23 -2.68 -26.97
C ILE A 124 -5.66 -2.12 -28.28
N ALA A 125 -6.48 -1.63 -29.21
CA ALA A 125 -6.00 -0.98 -30.45
C ALA A 125 -5.09 0.23 -30.12
N GLN A 126 -5.46 1.06 -29.15
CA GLN A 126 -4.64 2.15 -28.65
C GLN A 126 -3.30 1.65 -28.10
N ARG A 127 -3.32 0.59 -27.28
CA ARG A 127 -2.08 0.03 -26.71
C ARG A 127 -1.16 -0.56 -27.78
N VAL A 128 -1.73 -1.21 -28.79
CA VAL A 128 -0.99 -1.71 -29.97
C VAL A 128 -0.31 -0.53 -30.68
N MET A 129 -1.02 0.57 -30.94
CA MET A 129 -0.47 1.79 -31.53
C MET A 129 0.63 2.40 -30.69
N ASP A 130 0.45 2.45 -29.34
CA ASP A 130 1.42 3.03 -28.41
C ASP A 130 2.79 2.35 -28.42
N CYS A 131 2.89 1.13 -28.92
CA CYS A 131 4.16 0.42 -29.11
C CYS A 131 4.95 0.91 -30.32
N GLY A 132 4.32 1.62 -31.26
CA GLY A 132 4.92 2.08 -32.51
C GLY A 132 5.60 3.44 -32.38
N ASP A 133 6.55 3.69 -33.26
CA ASP A 133 7.11 5.00 -33.62
C ASP A 133 6.44 5.53 -34.89
N ALA A 134 6.76 6.76 -35.30
CA ALA A 134 6.24 7.35 -36.54
C ALA A 134 6.41 6.43 -37.75
N GLY A 135 5.36 6.29 -38.51
CA GLY A 135 5.29 5.44 -39.72
C GLY A 135 4.99 3.96 -39.46
N HIS A 136 4.94 3.49 -38.20
CA HIS A 136 4.56 2.13 -37.90
C HIS A 136 3.05 1.89 -38.07
N ILE A 137 2.73 0.70 -38.60
CA ILE A 137 1.39 0.13 -38.60
C ILE A 137 1.48 -1.18 -37.81
N LEU A 138 1.14 -1.15 -36.53
CA LEU A 138 1.20 -2.34 -35.69
C LEU A 138 -0.15 -3.05 -35.63
N VAL A 139 -0.11 -4.36 -35.62
CA VAL A 139 -1.30 -5.22 -35.64
C VAL A 139 -1.19 -6.21 -34.48
N SER A 140 -2.28 -6.41 -33.74
CA SER A 140 -2.31 -7.50 -32.74
C SER A 140 -2.25 -8.86 -33.43
N LYS A 141 -1.62 -9.86 -32.79
CA LYS A 141 -1.45 -11.21 -33.34
C LYS A 141 -2.79 -11.80 -33.80
N ARG A 142 -3.87 -11.57 -33.06
CA ARG A 142 -5.22 -12.01 -33.42
C ARG A 142 -5.64 -11.52 -34.83
N VAL A 143 -5.49 -10.22 -35.07
CA VAL A 143 -5.82 -9.62 -36.38
C VAL A 143 -4.85 -10.12 -37.46
N ALA A 144 -3.56 -10.24 -37.11
CA ALA A 144 -2.57 -10.75 -38.06
C ALA A 144 -2.85 -12.22 -38.46
N ASP A 145 -3.31 -13.05 -37.53
CA ASP A 145 -3.69 -14.45 -37.84
C ASP A 145 -4.92 -14.52 -38.72
N ASP A 146 -5.91 -13.63 -38.50
CA ASP A 146 -7.10 -13.54 -39.38
C ASP A 146 -6.71 -13.07 -40.80
N LEU A 147 -5.85 -12.03 -40.91
CA LEU A 147 -5.33 -11.55 -42.20
C LEU A 147 -4.48 -12.62 -42.92
N ALA A 148 -3.65 -13.36 -42.19
CA ALA A 148 -2.77 -14.40 -42.75
C ALA A 148 -3.51 -15.56 -43.44
N GLN A 149 -4.83 -15.72 -43.19
CA GLN A 149 -5.67 -16.70 -43.91
C GLN A 149 -5.75 -16.40 -45.39
N GLN A 150 -5.45 -15.17 -45.82
CA GLN A 150 -5.42 -14.75 -47.20
C GLN A 150 -3.98 -14.54 -47.67
N ARG A 151 -3.57 -15.19 -48.76
CA ARG A 151 -2.20 -15.10 -49.30
C ARG A 151 -1.73 -13.70 -49.62
N ARG A 152 -2.66 -12.78 -49.93
CA ARG A 152 -2.31 -11.38 -50.27
C ARG A 152 -1.70 -10.61 -49.09
N TRP A 153 -2.01 -10.96 -47.84
CA TRP A 153 -1.53 -10.30 -46.65
C TRP A 153 -0.18 -10.83 -46.16
N GLN A 154 0.18 -12.07 -46.46
CA GLN A 154 1.40 -12.72 -45.95
C GLN A 154 2.69 -11.91 -46.21
N PRO A 155 2.87 -11.22 -47.36
CA PRO A 155 4.08 -10.39 -47.58
C PRO A 155 4.17 -9.13 -46.74
N TYR A 156 3.08 -8.70 -46.08
CA TYR A 156 2.99 -7.49 -45.27
C TYR A 156 3.17 -7.75 -43.78
N LEU A 157 3.01 -8.98 -43.29
CA LEU A 157 2.96 -9.32 -41.89
C LEU A 157 4.33 -9.80 -41.39
N HIS A 158 4.94 -9.03 -40.47
CA HIS A 158 6.25 -9.31 -39.93
C HIS A 158 6.20 -9.40 -38.39
N GLU A 159 6.42 -10.58 -37.85
CA GLU A 159 6.30 -10.81 -36.39
C GLU A 159 7.34 -10.02 -35.58
N LEU A 160 6.87 -9.34 -34.53
CA LEU A 160 7.70 -8.63 -33.56
C LEU A 160 7.82 -9.41 -32.23
N GLY A 161 6.92 -10.38 -32.00
CA GLY A 161 6.85 -11.16 -30.77
C GLY A 161 6.00 -10.51 -29.68
N ASP A 162 6.15 -11.03 -28.47
CA ASP A 162 5.40 -10.60 -27.29
C ASP A 162 6.00 -9.32 -26.72
N VAL A 163 5.14 -8.32 -26.51
CA VAL A 163 5.51 -7.00 -26.01
C VAL A 163 4.66 -6.68 -24.78
N GLU A 164 5.31 -6.32 -23.72
CA GLU A 164 4.63 -5.80 -22.55
C GLU A 164 4.24 -4.34 -22.80
N VAL A 165 2.94 -4.07 -22.90
CA VAL A 165 2.38 -2.72 -23.06
C VAL A 165 2.05 -2.11 -21.71
N LYS A 166 1.68 -0.82 -21.68
CA LYS A 166 1.29 -0.11 -20.45
C LYS A 166 0.35 -0.97 -19.60
N HIS A 167 0.63 -1.05 -18.31
CA HIS A 167 -0.09 -1.85 -17.30
C HIS A 167 0.16 -3.38 -17.36
N GLY A 168 1.32 -3.82 -17.88
CA GLY A 168 1.74 -5.22 -17.80
C GLY A 168 1.00 -6.19 -18.73
N VAL A 169 0.14 -5.69 -19.65
CA VAL A 169 -0.52 -6.53 -20.64
C VAL A 169 0.50 -6.95 -21.68
N VAL A 170 0.66 -8.26 -21.87
CA VAL A 170 1.47 -8.80 -22.96
C VAL A 170 0.60 -8.89 -24.20
N VAL A 171 1.00 -8.19 -25.26
CA VAL A 171 0.36 -8.26 -26.57
C VAL A 171 1.36 -8.79 -27.59
N SER A 172 1.02 -9.87 -28.25
CA SER A 172 1.82 -10.35 -29.39
C SER A 172 1.56 -9.44 -30.57
N LEU A 173 2.62 -8.80 -31.07
CA LEU A 173 2.57 -7.77 -32.11
C LEU A 173 3.16 -8.26 -33.42
N VAL A 174 2.58 -7.76 -34.49
CA VAL A 174 3.02 -7.94 -35.86
C VAL A 174 3.13 -6.56 -36.50
N ASN A 175 4.22 -6.26 -37.18
CA ASN A 175 4.40 -5.04 -37.95
C ASN A 175 3.88 -5.24 -39.38
N LEU A 176 3.03 -4.35 -39.83
CA LEU A 176 2.44 -4.38 -41.17
C LEU A 176 3.20 -3.39 -42.06
N TYR A 177 4.06 -3.90 -42.94
CA TYR A 177 4.81 -3.06 -43.89
C TYR A 177 5.18 -3.83 -45.18
N ALA A 178 5.55 -3.08 -46.22
CA ALA A 178 6.15 -3.56 -47.46
C ALA A 178 7.23 -2.58 -47.91
N GLU A 179 7.97 -2.86 -49.02
CA GLU A 179 9.09 -2.06 -49.49
C GLU A 179 8.82 -0.54 -49.55
N THR A 180 7.56 -0.17 -49.78
CA THR A 180 7.18 1.26 -49.95
C THR A 180 6.10 1.72 -48.98
N ILE A 181 5.71 0.98 -47.97
CA ILE A 181 4.59 1.27 -47.07
C ILE A 181 4.94 0.83 -45.64
N GLY A 182 4.60 1.66 -44.65
CA GLY A 182 4.91 1.36 -43.24
C GLY A 182 6.38 1.61 -42.89
N ASN A 183 6.76 1.33 -41.68
CA ASN A 183 8.13 1.46 -41.17
C ASN A 183 8.71 0.06 -40.93
N PRO A 184 9.75 -0.38 -41.67
CA PRO A 184 10.33 -1.72 -41.50
C PRO A 184 11.27 -1.84 -40.30
N VAL A 185 11.67 -0.72 -39.67
CA VAL A 185 12.57 -0.72 -38.52
C VAL A 185 11.79 -1.19 -37.30
N PRO A 186 12.31 -2.09 -36.45
CA PRO A 186 11.63 -2.44 -35.22
C PRO A 186 11.38 -1.22 -34.34
N PRO A 187 10.19 -1.08 -33.71
CA PRO A 187 9.90 0.06 -32.83
C PRO A 187 10.90 0.22 -31.70
N THR A 188 11.33 1.45 -31.43
CA THR A 188 12.35 1.75 -30.39
C THR A 188 11.92 1.42 -28.97
N ARG A 189 10.62 1.38 -28.72
CA ARG A 189 10.00 1.01 -27.43
C ARG A 189 9.97 -0.46 -27.15
N LEU A 190 10.23 -1.31 -28.14
CA LEU A 190 10.41 -2.74 -27.93
C LEU A 190 11.80 -2.93 -27.31
N GLY A 191 11.87 -3.07 -25.98
CA GLY A 191 13.12 -3.46 -25.30
C GLY A 191 13.71 -4.68 -26.00
N LYS A 192 15.05 -4.82 -26.03
CA LYS A 192 15.80 -5.88 -26.72
C LYS A 192 15.03 -7.21 -26.66
N PRO A 193 14.75 -7.86 -27.79
CA PRO A 193 13.99 -9.11 -27.81
C PRO A 193 14.66 -10.11 -26.88
N ARG A 194 13.94 -10.66 -25.90
CA ARG A 194 14.33 -11.86 -25.22
C ARG A 194 14.47 -12.94 -26.28
N GLY A 195 15.71 -13.36 -26.52
CA GLY A 195 16.08 -14.24 -27.61
C GLY A 195 15.11 -15.40 -27.75
N SER A 196 14.58 -15.56 -28.96
CA SER A 196 13.87 -16.73 -29.42
C SER A 196 14.72 -17.97 -29.06
N MET A 197 14.14 -18.88 -28.30
CA MET A 197 14.73 -20.22 -28.16
C MET A 197 14.82 -20.85 -29.54
N PRO A 198 16.00 -21.32 -29.99
CA PRO A 198 16.12 -22.02 -31.25
C PRO A 198 15.35 -23.33 -31.14
N GLY A 199 14.58 -23.62 -32.20
CA GLY A 199 13.78 -24.82 -32.34
C GLY A 199 14.55 -26.10 -32.00
N ALA A 200 13.86 -27.01 -31.36
CA ALA A 200 14.33 -28.33 -30.97
C ALA A 200 14.89 -29.10 -32.19
N ARG A 201 16.20 -29.06 -32.34
CA ARG A 201 16.93 -30.09 -33.10
C ARG A 201 17.13 -31.29 -32.20
N VAL A 202 16.55 -32.41 -32.63
CA VAL A 202 16.90 -33.74 -32.12
C VAL A 202 18.44 -33.89 -32.24
N GLY A 203 19.12 -33.77 -31.11
CA GLY A 203 20.59 -33.81 -30.99
C GLY A 203 20.99 -34.86 -29.97
N THR A 204 21.59 -35.92 -30.47
CA THR A 204 22.44 -36.93 -29.83
C THR A 204 22.91 -36.64 -28.43
N ARG A 205 22.68 -37.59 -27.50
CA ARG A 205 23.21 -37.65 -26.14
C ARG A 205 24.71 -37.35 -26.13
N LYS A 206 25.09 -36.20 -25.60
CA LYS A 206 26.50 -35.98 -25.17
C LYS A 206 26.66 -36.58 -23.77
N THR A 207 27.49 -37.58 -23.68
CA THR A 207 28.01 -38.12 -22.42
C THR A 207 28.77 -37.03 -21.66
N LEU A 208 28.44 -36.83 -20.39
CA LEU A 208 29.17 -35.93 -19.48
C LEU A 208 30.61 -36.37 -19.39
N SER A 209 31.56 -35.43 -19.43
CA SER A 209 32.97 -35.70 -19.27
C SER A 209 33.24 -36.30 -17.89
N PRO A 210 34.17 -37.22 -17.75
CA PRO A 210 34.49 -37.87 -16.45
C PRO A 210 34.90 -36.86 -15.37
N PHE A 211 35.35 -35.68 -15.75
CA PHE A 211 35.70 -34.59 -14.83
C PHE A 211 34.50 -33.94 -14.16
N ALA A 212 33.39 -33.78 -14.86
CA ALA A 212 32.13 -33.23 -14.30
C ALA A 212 31.45 -34.20 -13.32
N VAL A 213 31.57 -35.52 -13.57
CA VAL A 213 31.09 -36.56 -12.65
C VAL A 213 31.92 -36.60 -11.36
N ALA A 214 33.22 -36.42 -11.46
CA ALA A 214 34.12 -36.40 -10.28
C ALA A 214 33.82 -35.19 -9.37
N ILE A 215 33.57 -33.99 -9.93
CA ILE A 215 33.23 -32.79 -9.16
C ILE A 215 31.87 -32.99 -8.47
N PHE A 216 30.90 -33.60 -9.11
CA PHE A 216 29.59 -33.87 -8.51
C PHE A 216 29.66 -34.86 -7.35
N ILE A 217 30.48 -35.92 -7.48
CA ILE A 217 30.72 -36.90 -6.39
C ILE A 217 31.42 -36.26 -5.20
N VAL A 218 32.42 -35.39 -5.40
CA VAL A 218 33.09 -34.65 -4.32
C VAL A 218 32.13 -33.70 -3.60
N ALA A 219 31.27 -33.00 -4.33
CA ALA A 219 30.27 -32.12 -3.74
C ALA A 219 29.23 -32.88 -2.89
N VAL A 220 28.82 -34.08 -3.34
CA VAL A 220 27.89 -34.94 -2.57
C VAL A 220 28.55 -35.49 -1.32
N LEU A 221 29.85 -35.86 -1.38
CA LEU A 221 30.60 -36.36 -0.23
C LEU A 221 30.83 -35.24 0.83
N LEU A 222 31.13 -34.01 0.40
CA LEU A 222 31.26 -32.87 1.31
C LEU A 222 29.94 -32.52 1.98
N LEU A 223 28.81 -32.61 1.26
CA LEU A 223 27.46 -32.38 1.82
C LEU A 223 27.10 -33.48 2.84
N ALA A 224 27.43 -34.74 2.55
CA ALA A 224 27.24 -35.84 3.49
C ALA A 224 28.08 -35.68 4.76
N LEU A 225 29.33 -35.20 4.66
CA LEU A 225 30.21 -34.93 5.81
C LEU A 225 29.67 -33.78 6.68
N ALA A 226 29.11 -32.74 6.05
CA ALA A 226 28.47 -31.65 6.75
C ALA A 226 27.21 -32.12 7.51
N ILE A 227 26.42 -33.00 6.92
CA ILE A 227 25.21 -33.56 7.56
C ILE A 227 25.60 -34.44 8.75
N VAL A 228 26.62 -35.26 8.63
CA VAL A 228 27.13 -36.10 9.73
C VAL A 228 27.67 -35.25 10.89
N SER A 229 28.37 -34.14 10.62
CA SER A 229 28.85 -33.24 11.68
C SER A 229 27.72 -32.53 12.41
N VAL A 230 26.65 -32.16 11.73
CA VAL A 230 25.43 -31.54 12.36
C VAL A 230 24.69 -32.56 13.23
N ILE A 231 24.62 -33.82 12.83
CA ILE A 231 23.90 -34.87 13.58
C ILE A 231 24.69 -35.30 14.83
N PHE A 232 26.00 -35.35 14.77
CA PHE A 232 26.86 -35.87 15.88
C PHE A 232 27.39 -34.79 16.81
N ALA A 233 27.39 -33.49 16.42
CA ALA A 233 27.84 -32.40 17.29
C ALA A 233 27.10 -32.33 18.64
N PRO A 234 25.76 -32.51 18.70
CA PRO A 234 25.04 -32.51 19.99
C PRO A 234 25.39 -33.69 20.92
N ALA A 235 25.81 -34.83 20.37
CA ALA A 235 26.20 -36.00 21.17
C ALA A 235 27.57 -35.81 21.80
N ILE A 236 28.50 -35.19 21.07
CA ILE A 236 29.89 -34.91 21.57
C ILE A 236 29.84 -33.82 22.65
N MET A 237 28.98 -32.81 22.52
CA MET A 237 28.82 -31.77 23.55
C MET A 237 28.22 -32.32 24.84
N ARG A 238 27.27 -33.28 24.77
CA ARG A 238 26.68 -33.92 25.97
C ARG A 238 27.70 -34.77 26.75
N THR A 239 28.67 -35.39 26.11
CA THR A 239 29.72 -36.14 26.78
C THR A 239 30.80 -35.26 27.43
N LEU A 240 31.05 -34.06 26.87
CA LEU A 240 31.94 -33.06 27.47
C LEU A 240 31.34 -32.37 28.69
N ASP A 241 30.03 -32.15 28.73
CA ASP A 241 29.32 -31.56 29.89
C ASP A 241 29.21 -32.53 31.06
N GLN A 242 29.13 -33.86 30.82
CA GLN A 242 29.14 -34.86 31.90
C GLN A 242 30.46 -34.98 32.66
N HIS A 243 31.59 -34.57 32.06
CA HIS A 243 32.88 -34.57 32.75
C HIS A 243 33.23 -33.24 33.46
N ARG A 244 32.38 -32.21 33.33
CA ARG A 244 32.63 -30.92 34.00
C ARG A 244 31.86 -30.72 35.29
N SER A 245 30.99 -31.65 35.70
CA SER A 245 30.10 -31.51 36.87
C SER A 245 30.60 -32.25 38.14
N ALA A 246 31.88 -32.59 38.20
CA ALA A 246 32.47 -33.16 39.42
C ALA A 246 33.52 -32.21 39.98
N THR A 247 33.21 -31.57 41.09
CA THR A 247 34.02 -30.77 42.02
C THR A 247 33.73 -29.28 42.08
N LEU A 248 32.80 -28.93 43.02
CA LEU A 248 32.95 -27.80 43.95
C LEU A 248 31.85 -27.88 45.01
N PRO A 249 32.12 -27.62 46.29
CA PRO A 249 31.21 -27.86 47.42
C PRO A 249 30.22 -26.69 47.58
N GLN A 250 29.01 -27.07 48.03
CA GLN A 250 27.95 -26.12 48.43
C GLN A 250 28.34 -25.35 49.70
N PRO A 251 27.95 -24.07 49.82
CA PRO A 251 27.78 -23.42 51.10
C PRO A 251 26.29 -23.50 51.54
N THR A 252 26.17 -23.82 52.78
CA THR A 252 24.93 -23.96 53.58
C THR A 252 24.16 -22.68 53.76
N ALA A 253 22.83 -22.85 53.75
CA ALA A 253 21.72 -22.14 54.41
C ALA A 253 21.94 -20.75 55.02
N THR A 254 21.06 -19.73 54.64
CA THR A 254 20.05 -19.23 55.60
C THR A 254 19.55 -17.85 55.26
N ALA A 255 18.29 -17.66 55.35
CA ALA A 255 17.50 -16.61 56.02
C ALA A 255 16.14 -16.52 55.35
N PRO A 256 15.02 -16.26 56.04
CA PRO A 256 13.71 -16.18 55.44
C PRO A 256 13.57 -14.93 54.57
N PRO A 257 12.81 -15.04 53.45
CA PRO A 257 12.66 -13.94 52.52
C PRO A 257 11.91 -12.76 53.16
N SER A 258 12.32 -11.55 52.78
CA SER A 258 11.69 -10.30 53.22
C SER A 258 10.26 -10.20 52.66
N LEU A 259 9.41 -9.42 53.33
CA LEU A 259 8.01 -9.18 52.94
C LEU A 259 7.91 -8.67 51.45
N ALA A 260 8.93 -7.95 50.98
CA ALA A 260 9.01 -7.49 49.59
C ALA A 260 9.20 -8.64 48.59
N GLU A 261 10.02 -9.66 48.93
CA GLU A 261 10.22 -10.84 48.09
C GLU A 261 9.02 -11.75 48.06
N THR A 262 8.27 -11.79 49.17
CA THR A 262 7.01 -12.54 49.25
C THR A 262 5.93 -11.93 48.41
N ILE A 263 5.83 -10.61 48.34
CA ILE A 263 4.91 -9.88 47.48
C ILE A 263 5.32 -10.01 46.00
N GLN A 264 6.62 -9.89 45.69
CA GLN A 264 7.12 -10.09 44.32
C GLN A 264 6.84 -11.52 43.81
N ASN A 265 7.05 -12.52 44.66
CA ASN A 265 6.78 -13.93 44.29
C ASN A 265 5.27 -14.23 44.17
N ALA A 266 4.43 -13.60 44.95
CA ALA A 266 2.97 -13.72 44.85
C ALA A 266 2.43 -13.08 43.56
N VAL A 267 2.91 -11.89 43.21
CA VAL A 267 2.56 -11.19 41.97
C VAL A 267 3.10 -11.93 40.74
N ALA A 268 4.35 -12.41 40.81
CA ALA A 268 4.94 -13.22 39.74
C ALA A 268 4.17 -14.54 39.52
N LYS A 269 3.70 -15.16 40.58
CA LYS A 269 2.90 -16.40 40.50
C LYS A 269 1.51 -16.15 39.92
N GLN A 270 0.85 -15.07 40.28
CA GLN A 270 -0.47 -14.72 39.74
C GLN A 270 -0.40 -14.38 38.25
N ILE A 271 0.66 -13.65 37.85
CA ILE A 271 0.95 -13.35 36.42
C ILE A 271 1.31 -14.63 35.65
N THR A 272 2.03 -15.58 36.27
CA THR A 272 2.40 -16.83 35.63
C THR A 272 1.20 -17.76 35.45
N ASP A 273 0.28 -17.79 36.40
CA ASP A 273 -0.93 -18.63 36.35
C ASP A 273 -1.95 -18.08 35.30
N GLU A 274 -2.07 -16.75 35.12
CA GLU A 274 -2.85 -16.11 34.04
C GLU A 274 -2.21 -16.36 32.68
N LEU A 275 -0.89 -16.26 32.57
CA LEU A 275 -0.14 -16.52 31.32
C LEU A 275 -0.19 -18.00 30.90
N GLN A 276 -0.19 -18.94 31.84
CA GLN A 276 -0.34 -20.38 31.54
C GLN A 276 -1.76 -20.74 31.11
N GLY A 277 -2.77 -20.04 31.59
CA GLY A 277 -4.14 -20.15 31.13
C GLY A 277 -4.32 -19.71 29.67
N ASP A 278 -3.70 -18.59 29.30
CA ASP A 278 -3.76 -18.06 27.94
C ASP A 278 -2.86 -18.80 26.95
N LEU A 279 -1.67 -19.26 27.39
CA LEU A 279 -0.78 -20.10 26.57
C LEU A 279 -1.39 -21.49 26.29
N SER A 280 -2.17 -22.02 27.20
CA SER A 280 -2.87 -23.31 27.01
C SER A 280 -4.02 -23.18 26.01
N ARG A 281 -4.69 -22.04 25.92
CA ARG A 281 -5.69 -21.73 24.88
C ARG A 281 -5.05 -21.48 23.52
N LYS A 282 -3.90 -20.77 23.46
CA LYS A 282 -3.16 -20.53 22.21
C LYS A 282 -2.42 -21.76 21.68
N LYS A 283 -1.97 -22.70 22.55
CA LYS A 283 -1.33 -23.95 22.11
C LYS A 283 -2.28 -24.95 21.43
N LYS A 284 -3.59 -24.79 21.56
CA LYS A 284 -4.58 -25.57 20.78
C LYS A 284 -4.91 -24.98 19.42
N ALA A 285 -4.44 -23.76 19.13
CA ALA A 285 -4.73 -23.04 17.87
C ALA A 285 -3.51 -22.76 16.98
N GLY A 286 -2.28 -23.16 17.36
CA GLY A 286 -1.14 -22.77 16.53
C GLY A 286 0.15 -23.49 16.82
N LEU A 287 0.33 -24.69 16.32
CA LEU A 287 1.64 -25.30 16.13
C LEU A 287 1.77 -25.75 14.68
N GLN A 288 2.28 -24.85 13.86
CA GLN A 288 3.08 -25.16 12.68
C GLN A 288 3.53 -23.83 12.03
N SER A 289 4.76 -23.40 12.33
CA SER A 289 5.51 -22.56 11.38
C SER A 289 6.97 -22.57 11.78
N THR A 290 7.76 -23.32 11.04
CA THR A 290 9.18 -23.07 10.85
C THR A 290 9.43 -22.84 9.37
N ALA A 291 9.90 -21.66 9.06
CA ALA A 291 10.73 -21.24 7.91
C ALA A 291 10.62 -22.04 6.59
N THR A 292 9.77 -21.54 5.70
CA THR A 292 9.92 -21.49 4.23
C THR A 292 8.88 -20.50 3.74
N GLY A 293 9.10 -19.77 2.64
CA GLY A 293 8.26 -18.65 2.15
C GLY A 293 6.79 -18.83 2.47
N SER A 294 6.24 -17.91 3.28
CA SER A 294 4.88 -18.01 3.82
C SER A 294 3.89 -18.19 2.68
N ALA A 295 3.23 -19.35 2.62
CA ALA A 295 2.13 -19.57 1.69
C ALA A 295 1.05 -18.50 1.94
N ILE A 296 0.56 -17.89 0.85
CA ILE A 296 -0.52 -16.90 0.91
C ILE A 296 -1.74 -17.55 1.59
N PRO A 297 -2.32 -16.96 2.64
CA PRO A 297 -3.47 -17.53 3.33
C PRO A 297 -4.67 -17.69 2.37
N GLU A 298 -5.32 -18.85 2.38
CA GLU A 298 -6.47 -19.14 1.52
C GLU A 298 -7.61 -18.12 1.73
N LYS A 299 -7.89 -17.74 2.98
CA LYS A 299 -8.91 -16.74 3.34
C LYS A 299 -8.32 -15.35 3.45
N SER A 300 -7.62 -14.92 2.40
CA SER A 300 -7.04 -13.57 2.31
C SER A 300 -7.62 -12.82 1.12
N ILE A 301 -7.91 -11.52 1.33
CA ILE A 301 -8.66 -10.71 0.38
C ILE A 301 -8.16 -9.27 0.36
N ALA A 302 -8.17 -8.67 -0.83
CA ALA A 302 -7.98 -7.24 -1.05
C ALA A 302 -9.16 -6.69 -1.84
N VAL A 303 -9.71 -5.56 -1.42
CA VAL A 303 -10.75 -4.82 -2.15
C VAL A 303 -10.06 -3.67 -2.88
N LEU A 304 -9.97 -3.74 -4.21
CA LEU A 304 -9.36 -2.69 -5.02
C LEU A 304 -10.27 -1.48 -5.13
N PRO A 305 -9.74 -0.28 -5.46
CA PRO A 305 -10.55 0.90 -5.73
C PRO A 305 -11.60 0.62 -6.81
N PHE A 306 -12.83 1.03 -6.55
CA PHE A 306 -13.92 0.89 -7.52
C PHE A 306 -13.89 2.00 -8.56
N ASP A 307 -14.19 1.66 -9.82
CA ASP A 307 -14.27 2.61 -10.91
C ASP A 307 -15.48 3.54 -10.75
N ASN A 308 -15.25 4.84 -10.92
CA ASN A 308 -16.36 5.81 -11.02
C ASN A 308 -16.88 5.85 -12.46
N LEU A 309 -18.04 5.25 -12.69
CA LEU A 309 -18.74 5.28 -13.98
C LEU A 309 -19.85 6.35 -14.04
N SER A 310 -19.91 7.25 -13.07
CA SER A 310 -20.97 8.26 -12.96
C SER A 310 -20.83 9.42 -13.96
N GLY A 311 -19.72 9.56 -14.66
CA GLY A 311 -19.45 10.70 -15.55
C GLY A 311 -19.14 12.02 -14.82
N ASP A 312 -19.34 12.09 -13.52
CA ASP A 312 -19.06 13.23 -12.65
C ASP A 312 -17.87 12.91 -11.73
N PRO A 313 -16.74 13.63 -11.84
CA PRO A 313 -15.57 13.43 -10.99
C PRO A 313 -15.86 13.60 -9.49
N ASP A 314 -16.85 14.41 -9.13
CA ASP A 314 -17.22 14.64 -7.73
C ASP A 314 -17.82 13.39 -7.07
N ASN A 315 -18.29 12.41 -7.83
CA ASN A 315 -18.71 11.11 -7.33
C ASN A 315 -17.57 10.13 -7.02
N ALA A 316 -16.29 10.49 -7.26
CA ALA A 316 -15.16 9.65 -6.92
C ALA A 316 -15.13 9.30 -5.41
N TYR A 317 -15.41 10.27 -4.53
CA TYR A 317 -15.48 10.03 -3.08
C TYR A 317 -16.59 9.06 -2.67
N PHE A 318 -17.70 9.03 -3.42
CA PHE A 318 -18.77 8.09 -3.17
C PHE A 318 -18.33 6.65 -3.53
N CYS A 319 -17.66 6.47 -4.67
CA CYS A 319 -17.10 5.18 -5.07
C CYS A 319 -16.05 4.67 -4.05
N GLU A 320 -15.18 5.58 -3.60
CA GLU A 320 -14.22 5.30 -2.53
C GLU A 320 -14.92 4.92 -1.22
N GLY A 321 -16.05 5.55 -0.91
CA GLY A 321 -16.87 5.24 0.27
C GLY A 321 -17.45 3.83 0.23
N VAL A 322 -18.03 3.43 -0.89
CA VAL A 322 -18.60 2.08 -1.09
C VAL A 322 -17.52 1.00 -0.94
N GLN A 323 -16.36 1.19 -1.59
CA GLN A 323 -15.21 0.28 -1.44
C GLN A 323 -14.78 0.17 0.01
N ASP A 324 -14.61 1.31 0.69
CA ASP A 324 -14.14 1.39 2.07
C ASP A 324 -15.09 0.73 3.06
N GLU A 325 -16.39 0.90 2.86
CA GLU A 325 -17.40 0.29 3.74
C GLU A 325 -17.43 -1.23 3.57
N ILE A 326 -17.35 -1.76 2.34
CA ILE A 326 -17.22 -3.20 2.09
C ILE A 326 -15.96 -3.74 2.78
N LEU A 327 -14.83 -3.07 2.61
CA LEU A 327 -13.56 -3.43 3.26
C LEU A 327 -13.70 -3.41 4.78
N THR A 328 -14.28 -2.35 5.36
CA THR A 328 -14.47 -2.18 6.81
C THR A 328 -15.35 -3.27 7.39
N ARG A 329 -16.41 -3.70 6.69
CA ARG A 329 -17.28 -4.80 7.12
C ARG A 329 -16.53 -6.13 7.09
N LEU A 330 -15.77 -6.41 6.03
CA LEU A 330 -14.96 -7.63 5.92
C LEU A 330 -13.85 -7.66 6.98
N ALA A 331 -13.26 -6.52 7.32
CA ALA A 331 -12.18 -6.42 8.31
C ALA A 331 -12.60 -6.83 9.73
N LYS A 332 -13.91 -6.77 10.05
CA LYS A 332 -14.46 -7.23 11.34
C LYS A 332 -14.50 -8.75 11.47
N VAL A 333 -14.20 -9.50 10.42
CA VAL A 333 -14.22 -10.98 10.40
C VAL A 333 -12.83 -11.52 10.71
N ALA A 334 -12.67 -12.13 11.88
CA ALA A 334 -11.37 -12.63 12.35
C ALA A 334 -10.81 -13.79 11.51
N ASP A 335 -11.69 -14.57 10.87
CA ASP A 335 -11.31 -15.72 10.01
C ASP A 335 -10.79 -15.28 8.62
N LEU A 336 -10.88 -13.99 8.29
CA LEU A 336 -10.35 -13.39 7.06
C LEU A 336 -9.07 -12.60 7.34
N LYS A 337 -8.13 -12.61 6.40
CA LYS A 337 -7.07 -11.62 6.29
C LYS A 337 -7.52 -10.57 5.28
N VAL A 338 -7.82 -9.36 5.71
CA VAL A 338 -8.28 -8.26 4.85
C VAL A 338 -7.21 -7.19 4.75
N ILE A 339 -6.81 -6.86 3.52
CA ILE A 339 -5.78 -5.84 3.28
C ILE A 339 -6.36 -4.43 3.45
N SER A 340 -5.59 -3.59 4.13
CA SER A 340 -5.90 -2.17 4.34
C SER A 340 -6.09 -1.41 3.02
N ARG A 341 -6.99 -0.43 3.04
CA ARG A 341 -7.22 0.48 1.92
C ARG A 341 -5.96 1.21 1.46
N THR A 342 -5.07 1.58 2.38
CA THR A 342 -3.80 2.30 2.07
C THR A 342 -2.93 1.54 1.07
N SER A 343 -2.82 0.21 1.22
CA SER A 343 -2.10 -0.62 0.26
C SER A 343 -2.86 -0.81 -1.04
N THR A 344 -4.19 -0.97 -1.01
CA THR A 344 -4.99 -1.24 -2.21
C THR A 344 -5.17 -0.01 -3.11
N GLN A 345 -5.17 1.21 -2.55
CA GLN A 345 -5.30 2.46 -3.32
C GLN A 345 -4.20 2.70 -4.35
N ARG A 346 -3.05 2.06 -4.23
CA ARG A 346 -1.96 2.15 -5.22
C ARG A 346 -2.32 1.47 -6.54
N PHE A 347 -3.26 0.54 -6.51
CA PHE A 347 -3.74 -0.21 -7.66
C PHE A 347 -5.08 0.38 -8.09
N LYS A 348 -5.07 1.29 -9.06
CA LYS A 348 -6.33 1.79 -9.63
C LYS A 348 -7.08 0.66 -10.31
N SER A 349 -8.39 0.81 -10.39
CA SER A 349 -9.35 -0.11 -10.98
C SER A 349 -8.90 -0.70 -12.32
N ALA A 350 -9.25 -1.97 -12.55
CA ALA A 350 -8.89 -2.80 -13.70
C ALA A 350 -7.36 -2.91 -13.95
N PRO A 351 -6.59 -3.42 -13.00
CA PRO A 351 -5.18 -3.70 -13.21
C PRO A 351 -5.01 -4.86 -14.20
N SER A 352 -3.99 -4.77 -15.00
CA SER A 352 -3.68 -5.77 -16.04
C SER A 352 -3.11 -7.09 -15.51
N ASP A 353 -2.65 -7.13 -14.26
CA ASP A 353 -2.08 -8.33 -13.63
C ASP A 353 -2.51 -8.47 -12.17
N LEU A 354 -3.66 -9.10 -11.97
CA LEU A 354 -4.20 -9.39 -10.63
C LEU A 354 -3.30 -10.34 -9.83
N ARG A 355 -2.56 -11.22 -10.50
CA ARG A 355 -1.65 -12.16 -9.84
C ARG A 355 -0.46 -11.44 -9.20
N GLU A 356 0.12 -10.46 -9.92
CA GLU A 356 1.23 -9.68 -9.37
C GLU A 356 0.76 -8.80 -8.21
N ILE A 357 -0.41 -8.18 -8.32
CA ILE A 357 -1.02 -7.41 -7.23
C ILE A 357 -1.29 -8.29 -6.01
N ALA A 358 -1.91 -9.45 -6.23
CA ALA A 358 -2.18 -10.40 -5.15
C ALA A 358 -0.90 -10.86 -4.45
N LYS A 359 0.18 -11.05 -5.20
CA LYS A 359 1.50 -11.38 -4.65
C LYS A 359 2.09 -10.23 -3.83
N GLN A 360 2.03 -8.99 -4.32
CA GLN A 360 2.50 -7.80 -3.59
C GLN A 360 1.70 -7.57 -2.30
N LEU A 361 0.39 -7.80 -2.33
CA LEU A 361 -0.51 -7.66 -1.18
C LEU A 361 -0.52 -8.92 -0.28
N GLY A 362 0.03 -10.04 -0.74
CA GLY A 362 0.02 -11.31 -0.01
C GLY A 362 -1.39 -11.85 0.20
N VAL A 363 -2.25 -11.80 -0.84
CA VAL A 363 -3.64 -12.29 -0.81
C VAL A 363 -3.91 -13.29 -1.92
N MET A 364 -4.91 -14.15 -1.69
CA MET A 364 -5.38 -15.11 -2.70
C MET A 364 -6.54 -14.55 -3.51
N HIS A 365 -7.36 -13.67 -2.92
CA HIS A 365 -8.57 -13.17 -3.54
C HIS A 365 -8.53 -11.66 -3.69
N ILE A 366 -9.11 -11.18 -4.79
CA ILE A 366 -9.27 -9.77 -5.10
C ILE A 366 -10.74 -9.48 -5.37
N VAL A 367 -11.23 -8.37 -4.82
CA VAL A 367 -12.52 -7.78 -5.19
C VAL A 367 -12.28 -6.59 -6.07
N GLU A 368 -12.91 -6.58 -7.22
CA GLU A 368 -12.99 -5.45 -8.15
C GLU A 368 -14.41 -4.98 -8.30
N GLY A 369 -14.59 -3.74 -8.67
CA GLY A 369 -15.93 -3.22 -8.89
C GLY A 369 -15.97 -1.86 -9.57
N SER A 370 -17.19 -1.43 -9.85
CA SER A 370 -17.47 -0.09 -10.36
C SER A 370 -18.77 0.42 -9.76
N VAL A 371 -18.84 1.74 -9.59
CA VAL A 371 -20.03 2.42 -9.08
C VAL A 371 -20.48 3.48 -10.08
N GLN A 372 -21.76 3.49 -10.37
CA GLN A 372 -22.40 4.52 -11.16
C GLN A 372 -23.55 5.15 -10.34
N LYS A 373 -23.39 6.42 -9.99
CA LYS A 373 -24.42 7.22 -9.31
C LYS A 373 -25.06 8.17 -10.31
N ALA A 374 -26.39 8.15 -10.38
CA ALA A 374 -27.17 9.04 -11.22
C ALA A 374 -28.46 9.44 -10.48
N ASN A 375 -28.57 10.71 -10.09
CA ASN A 375 -29.65 11.24 -9.26
C ASN A 375 -29.78 10.46 -7.93
N ASP A 376 -30.91 9.82 -7.68
CA ASP A 376 -31.21 9.00 -6.51
C ASP A 376 -30.99 7.49 -6.74
N GLN A 377 -30.40 7.10 -7.88
CA GLN A 377 -30.09 5.71 -8.21
C GLN A 377 -28.60 5.45 -8.15
N VAL A 378 -28.27 4.25 -7.70
CA VAL A 378 -26.89 3.75 -7.68
C VAL A 378 -26.84 2.35 -8.28
N ARG A 379 -25.87 2.14 -9.17
CA ARG A 379 -25.50 0.83 -9.69
C ARG A 379 -24.12 0.48 -9.18
N VAL A 380 -24.00 -0.69 -8.54
CA VAL A 380 -22.73 -1.23 -8.05
C VAL A 380 -22.49 -2.57 -8.75
N ASN A 381 -21.42 -2.67 -9.52
CA ASN A 381 -20.96 -3.93 -10.08
C ASN A 381 -19.79 -4.41 -9.22
N VAL A 382 -19.81 -5.66 -8.78
CA VAL A 382 -18.76 -6.23 -7.94
C VAL A 382 -18.45 -7.65 -8.42
N GLN A 383 -17.18 -8.00 -8.39
CA GLN A 383 -16.72 -9.35 -8.68
C GLN A 383 -15.64 -9.78 -7.70
N LEU A 384 -15.67 -11.05 -7.31
CA LEU A 384 -14.67 -11.73 -6.49
C LEU A 384 -13.87 -12.68 -7.36
N ILE A 385 -12.56 -12.52 -7.37
CA ILE A 385 -11.64 -13.23 -8.25
C ILE A 385 -10.60 -13.97 -7.40
N ASN A 386 -10.34 -15.24 -7.71
CA ASN A 386 -9.15 -15.93 -7.24
C ASN A 386 -7.97 -15.49 -8.10
N ALA A 387 -7.09 -14.64 -7.58
CA ALA A 387 -6.01 -14.03 -8.34
C ALA A 387 -4.87 -15.00 -8.71
N MET A 388 -4.82 -16.21 -8.11
CA MET A 388 -3.78 -17.19 -8.43
C MET A 388 -4.03 -17.86 -9.78
N ASN A 389 -5.29 -18.04 -10.16
CA ASN A 389 -5.70 -18.72 -11.39
C ASN A 389 -6.63 -17.90 -12.26
N ASP A 390 -6.86 -16.64 -11.91
CA ASP A 390 -7.73 -15.69 -12.62
C ASP A 390 -9.18 -16.19 -12.79
N THR A 391 -9.67 -16.93 -11.78
CA THR A 391 -11.02 -17.50 -11.80
C THR A 391 -12.00 -16.57 -11.09
N HIS A 392 -13.04 -16.14 -11.78
CA HIS A 392 -14.15 -15.42 -11.17
C HIS A 392 -14.98 -16.38 -10.32
N LEU A 393 -14.97 -16.15 -9.00
CA LEU A 393 -15.72 -16.94 -8.03
C LEU A 393 -17.17 -16.46 -7.93
N TRP A 394 -17.39 -15.17 -8.12
CA TRP A 394 -18.68 -14.53 -8.04
C TRP A 394 -18.64 -13.15 -8.72
N ALA A 395 -19.76 -12.76 -9.36
CA ALA A 395 -19.97 -11.45 -9.93
C ALA A 395 -21.45 -11.10 -9.90
N GLU A 396 -21.78 -9.87 -9.47
CA GLU A 396 -23.17 -9.41 -9.36
C GLU A 396 -23.29 -7.90 -9.61
N THR A 397 -24.47 -7.48 -10.04
CA THR A 397 -24.83 -6.09 -10.27
C THR A 397 -26.01 -5.71 -9.40
N TYR A 398 -25.85 -4.68 -8.59
CA TYR A 398 -26.88 -4.12 -7.71
C TYR A 398 -27.40 -2.81 -8.26
N ASP A 399 -28.67 -2.79 -8.67
CA ASP A 399 -29.39 -1.58 -9.06
C ASP A 399 -30.35 -1.20 -7.93
N ARG A 400 -30.08 -0.12 -7.21
CA ARG A 400 -30.82 0.29 -6.01
C ARG A 400 -30.98 1.82 -5.95
N LYS A 401 -31.85 2.27 -5.05
CA LYS A 401 -31.90 3.68 -4.68
C LYS A 401 -30.68 4.04 -3.83
N LEU A 402 -30.25 5.30 -3.91
CA LEU A 402 -29.13 5.81 -3.12
C LEU A 402 -29.35 5.62 -1.61
N THR A 403 -30.59 5.70 -1.12
CA THR A 403 -30.96 5.43 0.27
C THR A 403 -30.68 4.00 0.72
N ASP A 404 -30.61 3.06 -0.21
CA ASP A 404 -30.45 1.63 0.06
C ASP A 404 -28.99 1.18 -0.03
N ILE A 405 -28.04 2.11 -0.25
CA ILE A 405 -26.62 1.80 -0.44
C ILE A 405 -26.04 1.00 0.71
N PHE A 406 -26.40 1.32 1.94
CA PHE A 406 -25.92 0.65 3.15
C PHE A 406 -26.31 -0.84 3.23
N SER A 407 -27.50 -1.17 2.69
CA SER A 407 -27.95 -2.57 2.58
C SER A 407 -27.17 -3.32 1.50
N VAL A 408 -26.84 -2.66 0.39
CA VAL A 408 -26.03 -3.22 -0.69
C VAL A 408 -24.61 -3.55 -0.20
N GLU A 409 -23.96 -2.63 0.50
CA GLU A 409 -22.63 -2.84 1.08
C GLU A 409 -22.62 -4.02 2.05
N THR A 410 -23.67 -4.15 2.88
CA THR A 410 -23.83 -5.28 3.82
C THR A 410 -24.03 -6.60 3.07
N GLU A 411 -24.87 -6.61 2.02
CA GLU A 411 -25.13 -7.79 1.20
C GLU A 411 -23.87 -8.25 0.48
N ILE A 412 -23.11 -7.34 -0.12
CA ILE A 412 -21.83 -7.63 -0.79
C ILE A 412 -20.83 -8.23 0.19
N ALA A 413 -20.59 -7.58 1.33
CA ALA A 413 -19.63 -8.06 2.32
C ALA A 413 -20.00 -9.44 2.86
N LYS A 414 -21.29 -9.68 3.11
CA LYS A 414 -21.80 -10.99 3.55
C LYS A 414 -21.59 -12.05 2.48
N THR A 415 -21.95 -11.77 1.23
CA THR A 415 -21.79 -12.71 0.12
C THR A 415 -20.32 -13.08 -0.08
N ILE A 416 -19.40 -12.11 -0.02
CA ILE A 416 -17.97 -12.37 -0.10
C ILE A 416 -17.50 -13.28 1.04
N ALA A 417 -17.92 -13.00 2.30
CA ALA A 417 -17.55 -13.82 3.44
C ALA A 417 -18.09 -15.26 3.31
N ASP A 418 -19.32 -15.43 2.83
CA ASP A 418 -19.93 -16.73 2.57
C ASP A 418 -19.19 -17.48 1.44
N MET A 419 -18.83 -16.82 0.35
CA MET A 419 -18.07 -17.41 -0.76
C MET A 419 -16.68 -17.86 -0.34
N LEU A 420 -16.04 -17.14 0.57
CA LEU A 420 -14.74 -17.51 1.15
C LEU A 420 -14.88 -18.49 2.33
N GLN A 421 -16.09 -18.97 2.61
CA GLN A 421 -16.39 -19.88 3.70
C GLN A 421 -15.85 -19.40 5.06
N ALA A 422 -15.94 -18.09 5.31
CA ALA A 422 -15.48 -17.51 6.55
C ALA A 422 -16.40 -17.92 7.72
N LYS A 423 -15.78 -18.29 8.83
CA LYS A 423 -16.51 -18.64 10.05
C LYS A 423 -16.92 -17.35 10.77
N LEU A 424 -18.19 -17.03 10.70
CA LEU A 424 -18.75 -15.85 11.36
C LEU A 424 -19.35 -16.19 12.71
N THR A 425 -18.91 -15.54 13.77
CA THR A 425 -19.56 -15.54 15.09
C THR A 425 -20.86 -14.73 15.06
N GLY A 426 -21.72 -14.90 16.05
CA GLY A 426 -22.95 -14.12 16.17
C GLY A 426 -22.68 -12.62 16.31
N SER A 427 -21.63 -12.23 17.04
CA SER A 427 -21.22 -10.83 17.20
C SER A 427 -20.68 -10.23 15.88
N GLU A 428 -19.86 -10.96 15.12
CA GLU A 428 -19.35 -10.50 13.83
C GLU A 428 -20.48 -10.28 12.82
N LYS A 429 -21.47 -11.21 12.78
CA LYS A 429 -22.67 -11.02 11.94
C LYS A 429 -23.43 -9.75 12.29
N GLN A 430 -23.59 -9.47 13.58
CA GLN A 430 -24.24 -8.24 14.03
C GLN A 430 -23.42 -7.00 13.70
N MET A 431 -22.09 -7.03 13.91
CA MET A 431 -21.20 -5.92 13.57
C MET A 431 -21.13 -5.64 12.05
N MET A 432 -21.16 -6.68 11.20
CA MET A 432 -21.22 -6.52 9.75
C MET A 432 -22.55 -5.90 9.29
N ALA A 433 -23.66 -6.21 9.96
CA ALA A 433 -24.99 -5.70 9.64
C ALA A 433 -25.25 -4.30 10.21
N SER A 434 -24.43 -3.81 11.17
CA SER A 434 -24.66 -2.49 11.77
C SER A 434 -24.42 -1.38 10.77
N GLN A 435 -25.36 -0.43 10.71
CA GLN A 435 -25.22 0.79 9.93
C GLN A 435 -24.69 1.90 10.82
N ALA A 436 -23.66 2.60 10.35
CA ALA A 436 -23.02 3.67 11.11
C ALA A 436 -23.84 4.97 11.08
N THR A 437 -24.60 5.19 10.01
CA THR A 437 -25.55 6.32 9.83
C THR A 437 -26.62 5.94 8.81
N ASN A 438 -27.78 6.59 8.88
CA ASN A 438 -28.83 6.52 7.84
C ASN A 438 -28.86 7.79 6.99
N ASN A 439 -27.95 8.73 7.23
CA ASN A 439 -27.88 10.01 6.52
C ASN A 439 -26.81 9.94 5.43
N THR A 440 -27.25 9.88 4.17
CA THR A 440 -26.34 9.77 3.00
C THR A 440 -25.42 10.97 2.84
N GLU A 441 -25.88 12.19 3.19
CA GLU A 441 -25.04 13.39 3.14
C GLU A 441 -23.94 13.35 4.22
N ALA A 442 -24.28 12.91 5.45
CA ALA A 442 -23.29 12.71 6.50
C ALA A 442 -22.27 11.63 6.12
N TYR A 443 -22.71 10.56 5.49
CA TYR A 443 -21.87 9.51 4.95
C TYR A 443 -20.87 10.03 3.90
N GLU A 444 -21.33 10.77 2.90
CA GLU A 444 -20.46 11.35 1.87
C GLU A 444 -19.42 12.31 2.47
N LEU A 445 -19.83 13.17 3.40
CA LEU A 445 -18.95 14.11 4.09
C LEU A 445 -17.88 13.38 4.93
N TYR A 446 -18.28 12.30 5.62
CA TYR A 446 -17.33 11.48 6.38
C TYR A 446 -16.25 10.88 5.48
N HIS A 447 -16.64 10.28 4.33
CA HIS A 447 -15.68 9.67 3.39
C HIS A 447 -14.78 10.71 2.71
N LYS A 448 -15.26 11.92 2.42
CA LYS A 448 -14.43 13.07 2.01
C LYS A 448 -13.38 13.40 3.07
N GLY A 449 -13.79 13.48 4.33
CA GLY A 449 -12.90 13.70 5.47
C GLY A 449 -11.85 12.59 5.59
N LYS A 450 -12.26 11.33 5.49
CA LYS A 450 -11.39 10.16 5.58
C LYS A 450 -10.35 10.12 4.45
N SER A 451 -10.76 10.35 3.21
CA SER A 451 -9.86 10.41 2.06
C SER A 451 -8.79 11.50 2.20
N LEU A 452 -9.15 12.66 2.75
CA LEU A 452 -8.19 13.74 3.03
C LEU A 452 -7.26 13.39 4.20
N TRP A 453 -7.79 12.78 5.26
CA TRP A 453 -6.99 12.34 6.41
C TRP A 453 -5.91 11.32 5.99
N GLU A 454 -6.23 10.38 5.10
CA GLU A 454 -5.30 9.37 4.59
C GLU A 454 -4.14 9.97 3.77
N LYS A 455 -4.36 11.10 3.09
CA LYS A 455 -3.33 11.82 2.33
C LYS A 455 -2.29 12.53 3.21
N ARG A 456 -2.54 12.67 4.50
CA ARG A 456 -1.61 13.12 5.55
C ARG A 456 -0.72 14.29 5.15
N SER A 457 -1.29 15.49 4.95
CA SER A 457 -0.52 16.72 4.70
C SER A 457 -1.07 17.90 5.50
N GLY A 458 -0.26 18.96 5.65
CA GLY A 458 -0.64 20.18 6.39
C GLY A 458 -1.92 20.84 5.90
N ASP A 459 -2.21 20.75 4.59
CA ASP A 459 -3.43 21.29 3.98
C ASP A 459 -4.62 20.35 4.13
N ASN A 460 -4.39 19.04 4.15
CA ASN A 460 -5.46 18.04 4.12
C ASN A 460 -6.04 17.74 5.49
N ILE A 461 -5.24 17.75 6.57
CA ILE A 461 -5.73 17.45 7.92
C ILE A 461 -6.77 18.49 8.39
N PRO A 462 -6.56 19.83 8.26
CA PRO A 462 -7.60 20.80 8.59
C PRO A 462 -8.88 20.65 7.77
N LYS A 463 -8.76 20.32 6.48
CA LYS A 463 -9.93 20.05 5.61
C LYS A 463 -10.68 18.80 6.04
N ALA A 464 -9.96 17.73 6.43
CA ALA A 464 -10.57 16.53 6.98
C ALA A 464 -11.39 16.82 8.24
N ILE A 465 -10.84 17.62 9.17
CA ILE A 465 -11.55 18.10 10.38
C ILE A 465 -12.86 18.80 9.99
N ALA A 466 -12.80 19.75 9.05
CA ALA A 466 -13.97 20.50 8.60
C ALA A 466 -15.05 19.59 7.98
N TYR A 467 -14.67 18.55 7.24
CA TYR A 467 -15.63 17.59 6.69
C TYR A 467 -16.22 16.67 7.75
N TYR A 468 -15.45 16.23 8.75
CA TYR A 468 -16.00 15.47 9.88
C TYR A 468 -16.97 16.31 10.71
N GLU A 469 -16.65 17.57 10.95
CA GLU A 469 -17.57 18.50 11.66
C GLU A 469 -18.87 18.72 10.86
N GLN A 470 -18.79 18.84 9.54
CA GLN A 470 -19.98 18.91 8.69
C GLN A 470 -20.79 17.61 8.73
N ALA A 471 -20.15 16.44 8.70
CA ALA A 471 -20.82 15.15 8.83
C ALA A 471 -21.57 15.04 10.17
N ILE A 472 -20.93 15.46 11.27
CA ILE A 472 -21.53 15.53 12.62
C ILE A 472 -22.72 16.52 12.65
N ALA A 473 -22.63 17.64 11.95
CA ALA A 473 -23.73 18.60 11.88
C ALA A 473 -24.96 18.02 11.13
N ARG A 474 -24.74 17.14 10.14
CA ARG A 474 -25.81 16.41 9.42
C ARG A 474 -26.39 15.25 10.21
N ASP A 475 -25.54 14.52 10.94
CA ASP A 475 -25.95 13.44 11.84
C ASP A 475 -25.16 13.51 13.16
N PRO A 476 -25.70 14.12 14.20
CA PRO A 476 -25.08 14.21 15.51
C PRO A 476 -24.86 12.87 16.24
N ASN A 477 -25.43 11.78 15.73
CA ASN A 477 -25.26 10.43 16.27
C ASN A 477 -24.27 9.57 15.46
N TYR A 478 -23.61 10.15 14.45
CA TYR A 478 -22.67 9.44 13.61
C TYR A 478 -21.33 9.18 14.35
N ALA A 479 -21.23 8.05 15.07
CA ALA A 479 -20.07 7.69 15.91
C ALA A 479 -18.74 7.69 15.12
N LEU A 480 -18.72 7.17 13.88
CA LEU A 480 -17.50 7.12 13.05
C LEU A 480 -17.00 8.51 12.68
N ALA A 481 -17.89 9.50 12.50
CA ALA A 481 -17.46 10.87 12.21
C ALA A 481 -16.72 11.49 13.42
N TYR A 482 -17.15 11.21 14.65
CA TYR A 482 -16.43 11.61 15.85
C TYR A 482 -15.11 10.86 16.00
N ALA A 483 -15.03 9.56 15.67
CA ALA A 483 -13.79 8.80 15.70
C ALA A 483 -12.79 9.34 14.65
N GLY A 484 -13.26 9.66 13.44
CA GLY A 484 -12.45 10.31 12.39
C GLY A 484 -11.94 11.68 12.81
N LEU A 485 -12.81 12.48 13.45
CA LEU A 485 -12.45 13.79 14.01
C LEU A 485 -11.37 13.66 15.08
N ALA A 486 -11.48 12.66 15.96
CA ALA A 486 -10.44 12.39 16.98
C ALA A 486 -9.10 12.04 16.33
N LYS A 487 -9.09 11.12 15.35
CA LYS A 487 -7.88 10.77 14.60
C LYS A 487 -7.26 11.98 13.87
N ALA A 488 -8.08 12.89 13.36
CA ALA A 488 -7.60 14.09 12.68
C ALA A 488 -6.97 15.10 13.66
N TYR A 489 -7.57 15.31 14.83
CA TYR A 489 -6.97 16.16 15.87
C TYR A 489 -5.67 15.58 16.43
N ILE A 490 -5.50 14.26 16.54
CA ILE A 490 -4.24 13.61 16.93
C ILE A 490 -3.11 13.98 15.98
N LEU A 491 -3.38 13.99 14.66
CA LEU A 491 -2.36 14.26 13.65
C LEU A 491 -2.13 15.75 13.40
N LEU A 492 -3.08 16.61 13.76
CA LEU A 492 -3.04 18.05 13.46
C LEU A 492 -1.72 18.75 13.86
N PRO A 493 -1.18 18.55 15.09
CA PRO A 493 0.07 19.19 15.49
C PRO A 493 1.28 18.78 14.64
N PHE A 494 1.34 17.54 14.21
CA PHE A 494 2.47 17.02 13.44
C PHE A 494 2.59 17.65 12.04
N TYR A 495 1.44 18.03 11.44
CA TYR A 495 1.38 18.54 10.08
C TYR A 495 1.22 20.05 9.98
N THR A 496 0.76 20.73 11.06
CA THR A 496 0.43 22.16 11.00
C THR A 496 1.16 22.99 12.06
N GLY A 497 1.80 22.35 13.05
CA GLY A 497 2.36 23.04 14.22
C GLY A 497 1.29 23.61 15.18
N ALA A 498 0.05 23.11 15.12
CA ALA A 498 -1.00 23.48 16.07
C ALA A 498 -0.65 23.06 17.50
N ASP A 499 -1.21 23.77 18.47
CA ASP A 499 -1.01 23.47 19.89
C ASP A 499 -1.44 22.04 20.26
N ARG A 500 -0.50 21.26 20.80
CA ARG A 500 -0.68 19.83 21.09
C ARG A 500 -1.68 19.56 22.21
N LEU A 501 -1.66 20.36 23.27
CA LEU A 501 -2.54 20.13 24.41
C LEU A 501 -3.99 20.39 24.04
N SER A 502 -4.25 21.46 23.29
CA SER A 502 -5.57 21.78 22.76
C SER A 502 -6.05 20.70 21.79
N ALA A 503 -5.19 20.25 20.86
CA ALA A 503 -5.53 19.21 19.91
C ALA A 503 -5.80 17.87 20.60
N SER A 504 -4.97 17.46 21.57
CA SER A 504 -5.17 16.24 22.36
C SER A 504 -6.48 16.29 23.16
N SER A 505 -6.80 17.43 23.79
CA SER A 505 -8.07 17.60 24.50
C SER A 505 -9.28 17.44 23.58
N LYS A 506 -9.26 18.05 22.38
CA LYS A 506 -10.32 17.91 21.38
C LYS A 506 -10.44 16.47 20.86
N ALA A 507 -9.29 15.82 20.60
CA ALA A 507 -9.25 14.43 20.20
C ALA A 507 -9.89 13.51 21.24
N LYS A 508 -9.55 13.70 22.53
CA LYS A 508 -10.13 12.94 23.65
C LYS A 508 -11.63 13.11 23.75
N GLN A 509 -12.12 14.35 23.67
CA GLN A 509 -13.55 14.65 23.73
C GLN A 509 -14.30 13.97 22.58
N ALA A 510 -13.75 14.03 21.36
CA ALA A 510 -14.34 13.40 20.18
C ALA A 510 -14.35 11.87 20.31
N ALA A 511 -13.23 11.24 20.72
CA ALA A 511 -13.15 9.79 20.92
C ALA A 511 -14.15 9.30 22.00
N LEU A 512 -14.22 9.98 23.14
CA LEU A 512 -15.18 9.65 24.20
C LEU A 512 -16.64 9.89 23.75
N LYS A 513 -16.90 10.88 22.90
CA LYS A 513 -18.23 11.08 22.34
C LYS A 513 -18.58 9.94 21.36
N ALA A 514 -17.65 9.50 20.53
CA ALA A 514 -17.82 8.35 19.65
C ALA A 514 -18.17 7.09 20.46
N LEU A 515 -17.43 6.78 21.53
CA LEU A 515 -17.68 5.63 22.41
C LEU A 515 -19.00 5.71 23.19
N ARG A 516 -19.48 6.90 23.51
CA ARG A 516 -20.83 7.06 24.09
C ARG A 516 -21.95 6.75 23.10
N LEU A 517 -21.71 6.97 21.81
CA LEU A 517 -22.67 6.69 20.73
C LEU A 517 -22.58 5.22 20.30
N ASP A 518 -21.38 4.69 20.18
CA ASP A 518 -21.11 3.29 19.87
C ASP A 518 -19.91 2.77 20.69
N SER A 519 -20.21 2.05 21.76
CA SER A 519 -19.19 1.46 22.65
C SER A 519 -18.39 0.31 22.03
N ASN A 520 -18.75 -0.14 20.82
CA ASN A 520 -18.05 -1.16 20.06
C ASN A 520 -17.34 -0.59 18.79
N SER A 521 -17.12 0.72 18.73
CA SER A 521 -16.33 1.33 17.67
C SER A 521 -14.84 1.06 17.85
N ALA A 522 -14.29 0.16 17.03
CA ALA A 522 -12.85 -0.14 17.03
C ALA A 522 -12.02 1.13 16.76
N GLU A 523 -12.47 1.96 15.83
CA GLU A 523 -11.82 3.21 15.45
C GLU A 523 -11.75 4.22 16.61
N ALA A 524 -12.81 4.28 17.42
CA ALA A 524 -12.87 5.17 18.57
C ALA A 524 -11.96 4.69 19.71
N HIS A 525 -11.93 3.37 19.97
CA HIS A 525 -10.99 2.76 20.91
C HIS A 525 -9.53 3.00 20.48
N GLY A 526 -9.19 2.77 19.20
CA GLY A 526 -7.87 3.04 18.65
C GLY A 526 -7.45 4.53 18.79
N ALA A 527 -8.38 5.45 18.50
CA ALA A 527 -8.14 6.89 18.67
C ALA A 527 -7.92 7.26 20.15
N LEU A 528 -8.74 6.72 21.07
CA LEU A 528 -8.57 6.96 22.50
C LEU A 528 -7.25 6.38 23.00
N GLY A 529 -6.84 5.20 22.54
CA GLY A 529 -5.54 4.59 22.85
C GLY A 529 -4.38 5.53 22.48
N LYS A 530 -4.41 6.14 21.28
CA LYS A 530 -3.37 7.10 20.85
C LYS A 530 -3.37 8.37 21.67
N VAL A 531 -4.54 8.87 22.07
CA VAL A 531 -4.65 10.03 22.98
C VAL A 531 -4.03 9.71 24.34
N LEU A 532 -4.39 8.54 24.93
CA LEU A 532 -3.85 8.14 26.25
C LEU A 532 -2.34 7.93 26.20
N PHE A 533 -1.82 7.38 25.10
CA PHE A 533 -0.39 7.30 24.87
C PHE A 533 0.25 8.69 24.86
N SER A 534 -0.31 9.67 24.15
CA SER A 534 0.21 11.04 24.12
C SER A 534 0.12 11.76 25.49
N GLU A 535 -0.78 11.32 26.35
CA GLU A 535 -0.91 11.76 27.75
C GLU A 535 0.01 10.99 28.72
N VAL A 536 0.88 10.11 28.20
CA VAL A 536 1.76 9.24 29.00
C VAL A 536 0.95 8.30 29.94
N ASP A 537 -0.18 7.81 29.48
CA ASP A 537 -0.98 6.76 30.15
C ASP A 537 -0.86 5.43 29.36
N LEU A 538 0.32 4.79 29.47
CA LEU A 538 0.61 3.54 28.75
C LEU A 538 -0.35 2.38 29.11
N PRO A 539 -0.73 2.17 30.39
CA PRO A 539 -1.72 1.14 30.71
C PRO A 539 -3.11 1.42 30.15
N GLY A 540 -3.54 2.68 30.15
CA GLY A 540 -4.79 3.11 29.52
C GLY A 540 -4.78 2.86 28.02
N ALA A 541 -3.72 3.31 27.34
CA ALA A 541 -3.51 3.09 25.92
C ALA A 541 -3.55 1.59 25.56
N MET A 542 -2.89 0.74 26.35
CA MET A 542 -2.87 -0.71 26.16
C MET A 542 -4.29 -1.32 26.20
N ARG A 543 -5.13 -0.91 27.16
CA ARG A 543 -6.51 -1.40 27.25
C ARG A 543 -7.33 -1.03 26.02
N GLU A 544 -7.21 0.22 25.59
CA GLU A 544 -7.98 0.73 24.47
C GLU A 544 -7.54 0.09 23.13
N TYR A 545 -6.23 -0.08 22.89
CA TYR A 545 -5.73 -0.75 21.69
C TYR A 545 -6.11 -2.23 21.64
N LYS A 546 -6.01 -2.95 22.76
CA LYS A 546 -6.48 -4.34 22.83
C LYS A 546 -7.95 -4.43 22.45
N ARG A 547 -8.77 -3.51 22.98
CA ARG A 547 -10.21 -3.49 22.68
C ARG A 547 -10.47 -3.18 21.21
N ALA A 548 -9.72 -2.26 20.60
CA ALA A 548 -9.80 -1.97 19.18
C ALA A 548 -9.50 -3.22 18.31
N ILE A 549 -8.44 -3.96 18.64
CA ILE A 549 -8.03 -5.20 17.93
C ILE A 549 -9.05 -6.33 18.13
N GLU A 550 -9.65 -6.47 19.32
CA GLU A 550 -10.72 -7.43 19.56
C GLU A 550 -11.95 -7.15 18.67
N LEU A 551 -12.28 -5.88 18.47
CA LEU A 551 -13.44 -5.45 17.68
C LEU A 551 -13.17 -5.48 16.17
N ASN A 552 -11.93 -5.21 15.76
CA ASN A 552 -11.48 -5.28 14.37
C ASN A 552 -10.08 -5.91 14.28
N PRO A 553 -9.98 -7.24 14.13
CA PRO A 553 -8.69 -7.95 14.07
C PRO A 553 -7.86 -7.68 12.80
N ASN A 554 -8.41 -6.97 11.84
CA ASN A 554 -7.74 -6.57 10.60
C ASN A 554 -7.46 -5.05 10.53
N ASP A 555 -7.55 -4.33 11.66
CA ASP A 555 -7.15 -2.93 11.72
C ASP A 555 -5.62 -2.80 11.82
N ALA A 556 -4.97 -2.61 10.67
CA ALA A 556 -3.52 -2.42 10.58
C ALA A 556 -3.02 -1.27 11.47
N THR A 557 -3.80 -0.19 11.59
CA THR A 557 -3.45 0.98 12.40
C THR A 557 -3.48 0.66 13.90
N ALA A 558 -4.47 -0.10 14.36
CA ALA A 558 -4.56 -0.51 15.76
C ALA A 558 -3.39 -1.42 16.17
N HIS A 559 -3.06 -2.42 15.34
CA HIS A 559 -1.88 -3.28 15.55
C HIS A 559 -0.57 -2.48 15.54
N HIS A 560 -0.42 -1.58 14.59
CA HIS A 560 0.74 -0.70 14.45
C HIS A 560 0.94 0.17 15.70
N TRP A 561 -0.06 0.94 16.12
CA TRP A 561 0.04 1.79 17.29
C TRP A 561 0.19 1.00 18.58
N PHE A 562 -0.49 -0.12 18.73
CA PHE A 562 -0.31 -0.98 19.90
C PHE A 562 1.12 -1.50 20.02
N GLY A 563 1.69 -1.99 18.93
CA GLY A 563 3.05 -2.52 18.87
C GLY A 563 4.10 -1.43 19.13
N ASN A 564 4.12 -0.40 18.30
CA ASN A 564 5.17 0.62 18.33
C ASN A 564 5.02 1.58 19.51
N ASP A 565 3.80 2.09 19.78
CA ASP A 565 3.62 3.07 20.86
C ASP A 565 3.73 2.39 22.23
N THR A 566 2.87 1.41 22.52
CA THR A 566 2.68 0.95 23.89
C THR A 566 3.60 -0.21 24.26
N LEU A 567 3.64 -1.26 23.42
CA LEU A 567 4.43 -2.45 23.75
C LEU A 567 5.93 -2.18 23.67
N ALA A 568 6.39 -1.45 22.63
CA ALA A 568 7.79 -1.09 22.49
C ALA A 568 8.24 -0.17 23.64
N ALA A 569 7.46 0.88 23.98
CA ALA A 569 7.75 1.79 25.10
C ALA A 569 7.87 1.07 26.45
N LEU A 570 7.11 -0.01 26.65
CA LEU A 570 7.17 -0.88 27.83
C LEU A 570 8.29 -1.92 27.78
N GLY A 571 9.11 -1.96 26.72
CA GLY A 571 10.16 -2.97 26.51
C GLY A 571 9.65 -4.38 26.20
N ARG A 572 8.36 -4.55 25.84
CA ARG A 572 7.74 -5.83 25.48
C ARG A 572 8.00 -6.15 24.00
N PHE A 573 9.26 -6.24 23.64
CA PHE A 573 9.71 -6.25 22.24
C PHE A 573 9.20 -7.42 21.41
N ASP A 574 9.14 -8.64 21.96
CA ASP A 574 8.63 -9.79 21.18
C ASP A 574 7.17 -9.60 20.76
N GLU A 575 6.35 -9.06 21.67
CA GLU A 575 4.96 -8.76 21.41
C GLU A 575 4.83 -7.55 20.46
N ALA A 576 5.63 -6.50 20.69
CA ALA A 576 5.66 -5.33 19.82
C ALA A 576 6.02 -5.69 18.37
N ILE A 577 7.04 -6.53 18.18
CA ILE A 577 7.44 -7.02 16.87
C ILE A 577 6.37 -7.92 16.24
N ALA A 578 5.66 -8.73 17.04
CA ALA A 578 4.56 -9.55 16.54
C ALA A 578 3.39 -8.69 16.02
N GLU A 579 2.99 -7.67 16.79
CA GLU A 579 1.94 -6.72 16.39
C GLU A 579 2.38 -5.88 15.17
N GLY A 580 3.63 -5.39 15.14
CA GLY A 580 4.19 -4.68 14.00
C GLY A 580 4.25 -5.53 12.72
N LYS A 581 4.61 -6.82 12.81
CA LYS A 581 4.54 -7.76 11.68
C LYS A 581 3.11 -7.98 11.22
N ARG A 582 2.16 -8.10 12.16
CA ARG A 582 0.75 -8.22 11.82
C ARG A 582 0.24 -6.99 11.10
N ALA A 583 0.63 -5.79 11.53
CA ALA A 583 0.32 -4.55 10.84
C ALA A 583 0.87 -4.52 9.39
N VAL A 584 2.14 -4.95 9.18
CA VAL A 584 2.75 -5.08 7.84
C VAL A 584 2.04 -6.14 6.98
N GLU A 585 1.57 -7.24 7.56
CA GLU A 585 0.78 -8.24 6.82
C GLU A 585 -0.57 -7.68 6.33
N LEU A 586 -1.18 -6.77 7.10
CA LEU A 586 -2.47 -6.15 6.80
C LEU A 586 -2.32 -4.91 5.90
N ASP A 587 -1.18 -4.23 5.95
CA ASP A 587 -0.89 -3.05 5.14
C ASP A 587 0.57 -3.07 4.61
N PRO A 588 0.88 -4.01 3.69
CA PRO A 588 2.25 -4.30 3.27
C PRO A 588 2.95 -3.16 2.53
N LEU A 589 2.19 -2.26 1.90
CA LEU A 589 2.73 -1.13 1.12
C LEU A 589 2.67 0.21 1.88
N SER A 590 2.32 0.21 3.16
CA SER A 590 2.40 1.40 4.01
C SER A 590 3.85 1.66 4.42
N THR A 591 4.42 2.75 3.92
CA THR A 591 5.78 3.18 4.28
C THR A 591 5.90 3.41 5.78
N VAL A 592 4.91 4.08 6.41
CA VAL A 592 4.90 4.39 7.85
C VAL A 592 4.95 3.10 8.69
N ILE A 593 4.05 2.13 8.43
CA ILE A 593 3.98 0.89 9.19
C ILE A 593 5.28 0.07 9.05
N ASN A 594 5.87 0.06 7.84
CA ASN A 594 7.15 -0.62 7.63
C ASN A 594 8.30 0.08 8.37
N VAL A 595 8.33 1.43 8.42
CA VAL A 595 9.32 2.19 9.20
C VAL A 595 9.16 1.92 10.70
N ASP A 596 7.95 1.96 11.23
CA ASP A 596 7.71 1.79 12.67
C ASP A 596 7.99 0.37 13.16
N LEU A 597 7.81 -0.65 12.29
CA LEU A 597 8.35 -1.99 12.59
C LEU A 597 9.88 -1.97 12.66
N GLY A 598 10.55 -1.25 11.77
CA GLY A 598 12.00 -1.06 11.82
C GLY A 598 12.44 -0.28 13.07
N GLU A 599 11.66 0.70 13.51
CA GLU A 599 11.86 1.44 14.74
C GLU A 599 11.73 0.53 15.98
N THR A 600 10.67 -0.26 16.05
CA THR A 600 10.51 -1.30 17.09
C THR A 600 11.70 -2.26 17.14
N LEU A 601 12.24 -2.64 15.98
CA LEU A 601 13.40 -3.53 15.89
C LEU A 601 14.69 -2.87 16.41
N TYR A 602 14.94 -1.57 16.17
CA TYR A 602 16.11 -0.92 16.72
C TYR A 602 15.99 -0.66 18.23
N TYR A 603 14.80 -0.37 18.75
CA TYR A 603 14.56 -0.33 20.21
C TYR A 603 14.84 -1.70 20.86
N ALA A 604 14.54 -2.79 20.14
CA ALA A 604 14.89 -4.15 20.57
C ALA A 604 16.36 -4.52 20.33
N HIS A 605 17.24 -3.58 19.97
CA HIS A 605 18.65 -3.77 19.61
C HIS A 605 18.90 -4.75 18.45
N ARG A 606 17.88 -4.99 17.60
CA ARG A 606 17.97 -5.85 16.41
C ARG A 606 18.34 -5.03 15.18
N TYR A 607 19.50 -4.39 15.21
CA TYR A 607 19.91 -3.37 14.22
C TYR A 607 19.98 -3.86 12.79
N ASP A 608 20.42 -5.12 12.55
CA ASP A 608 20.47 -5.68 11.19
C ASP A 608 19.08 -5.93 10.62
N ASP A 609 18.14 -6.35 11.45
CA ASP A 609 16.73 -6.52 11.05
C ASP A 609 16.08 -5.15 10.80
N ALA A 610 16.38 -4.16 11.64
CA ALA A 610 15.91 -2.80 11.50
C ALA A 610 16.40 -2.18 10.17
N GLU A 611 17.69 -2.32 9.85
CA GLU A 611 18.25 -1.82 8.60
C GLU A 611 17.54 -2.44 7.37
N ARG A 612 17.35 -3.76 7.38
CA ARG A 612 16.62 -4.43 6.28
C ARG A 612 15.19 -3.90 6.13
N GLN A 613 14.53 -3.69 7.25
CA GLN A 613 13.16 -3.17 7.24
C GLN A 613 13.09 -1.71 6.76
N MET A 614 14.05 -0.86 7.15
CA MET A 614 14.14 0.53 6.66
C MET A 614 14.43 0.59 5.16
N ARG A 615 15.35 -0.25 4.66
CA ARG A 615 15.64 -0.34 3.21
C ARG A 615 14.42 -0.80 2.42
N LYS A 616 13.67 -1.79 2.93
CA LYS A 616 12.39 -2.20 2.34
C LYS A 616 11.38 -1.05 2.29
N SER A 617 11.33 -0.21 3.32
CA SER A 617 10.46 0.98 3.33
C SER A 617 10.86 1.97 2.24
N LEU A 618 12.16 2.13 1.96
CA LEU A 618 12.67 2.96 0.86
C LEU A 618 12.45 2.36 -0.53
N GLU A 619 12.30 1.02 -0.66
CA GLU A 619 11.84 0.39 -1.90
C GLU A 619 10.37 0.74 -2.18
N ILE A 620 9.54 0.89 -1.14
CA ILE A 620 8.13 1.30 -1.27
C ILE A 620 8.02 2.78 -1.61
N ASP A 621 8.79 3.64 -0.93
CA ASP A 621 8.85 5.09 -1.14
C ASP A 621 10.27 5.62 -0.97
N PRO A 622 11.02 5.78 -2.08
CA PRO A 622 12.39 6.32 -2.04
C PRO A 622 12.49 7.78 -1.59
N THR A 623 11.37 8.49 -1.49
CA THR A 623 11.32 9.90 -1.07
C THR A 623 10.83 10.07 0.37
N SER A 624 10.72 9.00 1.12
CA SER A 624 10.26 9.05 2.50
C SER A 624 11.29 9.68 3.42
N PHE A 625 11.04 10.93 3.81
CA PHE A 625 11.78 11.62 4.88
C PHE A 625 11.90 10.73 6.13
N TYR A 626 10.80 10.08 6.52
CA TYR A 626 10.69 9.25 7.72
C TYR A 626 11.60 8.03 7.66
N ALA A 627 11.64 7.34 6.52
CA ALA A 627 12.51 6.17 6.34
C ALA A 627 13.98 6.54 6.29
N HIS A 628 14.35 7.67 5.67
CA HIS A 628 15.74 8.10 5.60
C HIS A 628 16.31 8.45 6.98
N TYR A 629 15.60 9.25 7.81
CA TYR A 629 16.19 9.59 9.11
C TYR A 629 16.24 8.38 10.05
N ASN A 630 15.27 7.48 10.02
CA ASN A 630 15.32 6.26 10.83
C ASN A 630 16.42 5.29 10.35
N LEU A 631 16.66 5.18 9.04
CA LEU A 631 17.83 4.45 8.53
C LEU A 631 19.12 5.07 9.04
N GLY A 632 19.20 6.40 9.07
CA GLY A 632 20.31 7.15 9.64
C GLY A 632 20.57 6.79 11.11
N ILE A 633 19.52 6.69 11.94
CA ILE A 633 19.63 6.25 13.35
C ILE A 633 20.19 4.82 13.42
N VAL A 634 19.65 3.90 12.63
CA VAL A 634 20.11 2.50 12.64
C VAL A 634 21.58 2.40 12.23
N LEU A 635 22.03 3.10 11.19
CA LEU A 635 23.42 3.11 10.76
C LEU A 635 24.33 3.71 11.83
N GLN A 636 23.93 4.82 12.46
CA GLN A 636 24.62 5.45 13.59
C GLN A 636 24.78 4.47 14.77
N LEU A 637 23.72 3.75 15.15
CA LEU A 637 23.74 2.74 16.23
C LEU A 637 24.61 1.53 15.89
N LYS A 638 24.80 1.21 14.62
CA LYS A 638 25.73 0.20 14.12
C LYS A 638 27.19 0.68 14.06
N GLY A 639 27.44 1.98 14.32
CA GLY A 639 28.77 2.59 14.24
C GLY A 639 29.15 3.16 12.87
N ASP A 640 28.28 3.03 11.86
CA ASP A 640 28.47 3.69 10.56
C ASP A 640 27.96 5.14 10.62
N LEU A 641 28.77 6.02 11.28
CA LEU A 641 28.45 7.45 11.40
C LEU A 641 28.38 8.14 10.04
N SER A 642 29.23 7.73 9.06
CA SER A 642 29.26 8.34 7.73
C SER A 642 27.99 8.01 6.93
N GLY A 643 27.57 6.76 6.96
CA GLY A 643 26.30 6.32 6.38
C GLY A 643 25.10 6.98 7.04
N GLY A 644 25.09 7.07 8.38
CA GLY A 644 24.06 7.75 9.13
C GLY A 644 23.92 9.23 8.75
N ILE A 645 25.03 9.99 8.71
CA ILE A 645 25.05 11.38 8.29
C ILE A 645 24.53 11.55 6.86
N ALA A 646 24.90 10.66 5.94
CA ALA A 646 24.42 10.72 4.56
C ALA A 646 22.91 10.54 4.45
N GLU A 647 22.33 9.64 5.24
CA GLU A 647 20.88 9.42 5.28
C GLU A 647 20.13 10.59 5.95
N TYR A 648 20.69 11.20 7.00
CA TYR A 648 20.14 12.42 7.60
C TYR A 648 20.16 13.61 6.63
N GLU A 649 21.23 13.79 5.85
CA GLU A 649 21.29 14.86 4.85
C GLU A 649 20.26 14.66 3.73
N LYS A 650 19.97 13.42 3.32
CA LYS A 650 18.85 13.12 2.41
C LYS A 650 17.50 13.48 3.04
N ALA A 651 17.29 13.08 4.30
CA ALA A 651 16.07 13.44 5.02
C ALA A 651 15.86 14.95 5.09
N LYS A 652 16.91 15.74 5.36
CA LYS A 652 16.85 17.21 5.36
C LYS A 652 16.47 17.81 4.00
N GLN A 653 16.88 17.19 2.89
CA GLN A 653 16.49 17.65 1.54
C GLN A 653 15.01 17.35 1.22
N LEU A 654 14.42 16.34 1.88
CA LEU A 654 13.05 15.91 1.65
C LEU A 654 12.01 16.61 2.55
N GLY A 655 12.44 17.20 3.64
CA GLY A 655 11.54 17.91 4.55
C GLY A 655 12.24 18.81 5.57
N ASP A 656 11.61 19.94 5.91
CA ASP A 656 12.09 20.87 6.94
C ASP A 656 11.65 20.41 8.34
N ASN A 657 12.28 19.36 8.84
CA ASN A 657 12.02 18.83 10.17
C ASN A 657 13.29 18.97 11.05
N PRO A 658 13.21 19.66 12.21
CA PRO A 658 14.37 19.88 13.08
C PRO A 658 14.98 18.58 13.62
N LEU A 659 14.22 17.46 13.67
CA LEU A 659 14.72 16.17 14.13
C LEU A 659 15.87 15.66 13.23
N ALA A 660 15.70 15.64 11.90
CA ALA A 660 16.75 15.19 10.99
C ALA A 660 18.01 16.06 11.08
N SER A 661 17.84 17.38 11.21
CA SER A 661 18.94 18.34 11.40
C SER A 661 19.67 18.11 12.74
N THR A 662 18.91 17.83 13.81
CA THR A 662 19.44 17.52 15.14
C THR A 662 20.23 16.22 15.14
N LEU A 663 19.67 15.14 14.58
CA LEU A 663 20.35 13.84 14.48
C LEU A 663 21.62 13.93 13.64
N CYS A 664 21.58 14.68 12.52
CA CYS A 664 22.76 14.95 11.71
C CYS A 664 23.85 15.68 12.51
N ALA A 665 23.48 16.71 13.26
CA ALA A 665 24.42 17.47 14.11
C ALA A 665 24.99 16.60 15.26
N GLN A 666 24.14 15.76 15.88
CA GLN A 666 24.55 14.81 16.89
C GLN A 666 25.57 13.81 16.33
N ALA A 667 25.29 13.19 15.17
CA ALA A 667 26.20 12.23 14.55
C ALA A 667 27.53 12.88 14.13
N LYS A 668 27.53 14.11 13.61
CA LYS A 668 28.72 14.91 13.32
C LYS A 668 29.54 15.18 14.60
N ALA A 669 28.87 15.52 15.71
CA ALA A 669 29.54 15.72 16.99
C ALA A 669 30.17 14.43 17.53
N GLN A 670 29.54 13.28 17.36
CA GLN A 670 30.11 11.97 17.70
C GLN A 670 31.31 11.64 16.79
N ALA A 671 31.29 12.08 15.54
CA ALA A 671 32.42 11.95 14.61
C ALA A 671 33.58 12.94 14.88
N GLY A 672 33.44 13.85 15.89
CA GLY A 672 34.46 14.80 16.31
C GLY A 672 34.13 16.29 16.05
N ASP A 673 33.14 16.62 15.18
CA ASP A 673 32.70 18.01 14.95
C ASP A 673 31.68 18.45 16.03
N LYS A 674 32.17 18.72 17.25
CA LYS A 674 31.33 19.19 18.37
C LYS A 674 30.68 20.54 18.08
N GLU A 675 31.23 21.34 17.22
CA GLU A 675 30.68 22.66 16.84
C GLU A 675 29.35 22.49 16.08
N ALA A 676 29.14 21.39 15.35
CA ALA A 676 27.87 21.11 14.73
C ALA A 676 26.71 21.03 15.75
N ALA A 677 26.92 20.38 16.88
CA ALA A 677 25.93 20.32 17.97
C ALA A 677 25.67 21.71 18.60
N VAL A 678 26.73 22.50 18.80
CA VAL A 678 26.59 23.86 19.34
C VAL A 678 25.82 24.78 18.39
N ARG A 679 26.12 24.72 17.09
CA ARG A 679 25.36 25.45 16.05
C ARG A 679 23.89 25.07 16.07
N MET A 680 23.59 23.76 16.11
CA MET A 680 22.21 23.26 16.09
C MET A 680 21.44 23.66 17.36
N LEU A 681 22.05 23.68 18.54
CA LEU A 681 21.44 24.22 19.77
C LEU A 681 21.01 25.68 19.59
N SER A 682 21.89 26.52 19.01
CA SER A 682 21.56 27.92 18.73
C SER A 682 20.43 28.07 17.71
N GLU A 683 20.34 27.16 16.73
CA GLU A 683 19.22 27.13 15.79
C GLU A 683 17.90 26.71 16.46
N LEU A 684 17.93 25.71 17.34
CA LEU A 684 16.75 25.30 18.10
C LEU A 684 16.26 26.43 19.03
N ASP A 685 17.17 27.21 19.61
CA ASP A 685 16.81 28.37 20.46
C ASP A 685 16.14 29.49 19.66
N LYS A 686 16.58 29.74 18.42
CA LYS A 686 15.89 30.66 17.50
C LYS A 686 14.52 30.13 17.08
N MET A 687 14.41 28.83 16.76
CA MET A 687 13.14 28.21 16.40
C MET A 687 12.14 28.28 17.55
N SER A 688 12.58 28.12 18.81
CA SER A 688 11.70 28.13 19.98
C SER A 688 11.05 29.48 20.25
N GLN A 689 11.53 30.57 19.62
CA GLN A 689 10.89 31.87 19.67
C GLN A 689 9.62 31.97 18.81
N HIS A 690 9.44 31.06 17.84
CA HIS A 690 8.36 31.12 16.85
C HIS A 690 7.50 29.88 16.81
N ARG A 691 7.99 28.74 17.33
CA ARG A 691 7.26 27.46 17.38
C ARG A 691 7.73 26.63 18.57
N GLU A 692 6.89 25.73 19.03
CA GLU A 692 7.26 24.74 20.03
C GLU A 692 8.38 23.84 19.55
N VAL A 693 9.42 23.64 20.38
CA VAL A 693 10.56 22.75 20.09
C VAL A 693 10.70 21.78 21.26
N VAL A 694 10.50 20.49 21.00
CA VAL A 694 10.58 19.46 22.05
C VAL A 694 11.97 19.38 22.65
N GLY A 695 12.05 19.23 23.98
CA GLY A 695 13.29 19.16 24.74
C GLY A 695 14.18 17.99 24.37
N TYR A 696 13.59 16.87 23.89
CA TYR A 696 14.31 15.71 23.42
C TYR A 696 15.38 16.06 22.37
N LEU A 697 15.12 17.01 21.46
CA LEU A 697 16.11 17.44 20.47
C LEU A 697 17.35 18.05 21.12
N ARG A 698 17.15 18.88 22.16
CA ARG A 698 18.25 19.48 22.94
C ARG A 698 18.98 18.42 23.76
N THR A 699 18.23 17.44 24.31
CA THR A 699 18.81 16.29 25.03
C THR A 699 19.85 15.58 24.22
N LEU A 700 19.52 15.19 22.96
CA LEU A 700 20.44 14.48 22.06
C LEU A 700 21.74 15.27 21.80
N LEU A 701 21.63 16.60 21.62
CA LEU A 701 22.80 17.47 21.38
C LEU A 701 23.65 17.62 22.66
N TYR A 702 23.02 17.83 23.82
CA TYR A 702 23.76 17.92 25.08
C TYR A 702 24.47 16.63 25.44
N LEU A 703 23.88 15.43 25.12
CA LEU A 703 24.55 14.14 25.27
C LEU A 703 25.79 14.05 24.39
N SER A 704 25.73 14.49 23.13
CA SER A 704 26.89 14.50 22.24
C SER A 704 28.02 15.43 22.71
N LEU A 705 27.71 16.41 23.56
CA LEU A 705 28.64 17.33 24.19
C LEU A 705 29.08 16.88 25.59
N ASN A 706 28.69 15.67 26.06
CA ASN A 706 28.91 15.14 27.42
C ASN A 706 28.32 16.00 28.55
N LYS A 707 27.19 16.68 28.29
CA LYS A 707 26.47 17.56 29.24
C LYS A 707 25.19 16.86 29.72
N LYS A 708 25.36 15.89 30.64
CA LYS A 708 24.25 15.04 31.11
C LYS A 708 23.20 15.80 31.93
N ASP A 709 23.61 16.77 32.74
CA ASP A 709 22.67 17.54 33.57
C ASP A 709 21.75 18.41 32.75
N GLU A 710 22.28 19.06 31.72
CA GLU A 710 21.48 19.85 30.78
C GLU A 710 20.56 18.93 29.94
N ALA A 711 21.03 17.76 29.54
CA ALA A 711 20.22 16.78 28.86
C ALA A 711 19.02 16.29 29.69
N LEU A 712 19.27 15.97 30.97
CA LEU A 712 18.24 15.56 31.93
C LEU A 712 17.22 16.67 32.19
N HIS A 713 17.69 17.91 32.32
CA HIS A 713 16.82 19.07 32.51
C HIS A 713 15.77 19.18 31.39
N TRP A 714 16.16 19.00 30.13
CA TRP A 714 15.25 19.08 29.00
C TRP A 714 14.26 17.90 28.93
N LEU A 715 14.69 16.68 29.28
CA LEU A 715 13.77 15.53 29.39
C LEU A 715 12.74 15.71 30.52
N GLU A 716 13.16 16.25 31.65
CA GLU A 716 12.26 16.56 32.76
C GLU A 716 11.21 17.62 32.35
N GLN A 717 11.62 18.63 31.58
CA GLN A 717 10.68 19.64 31.04
C GLN A 717 9.65 19.00 30.08
N ASP A 718 10.08 18.14 29.14
CA ASP A 718 9.16 17.44 28.22
C ASP A 718 8.13 16.61 29.00
N PHE A 719 8.56 15.94 30.09
CA PHE A 719 7.64 15.20 30.93
C PHE A 719 6.63 16.09 31.66
N GLU A 720 7.07 17.22 32.20
CA GLU A 720 6.19 18.18 32.88
C GLU A 720 5.20 18.83 31.94
N GLN A 721 5.61 19.12 30.71
CA GLN A 721 4.77 19.67 29.65
C GLN A 721 3.86 18.60 29.03
N ARG A 722 3.98 17.33 29.45
CA ARG A 722 3.27 16.17 28.90
C ARG A 722 3.46 16.05 27.38
N ASP A 723 4.65 16.34 26.89
CA ASP A 723 5.02 16.09 25.51
C ASP A 723 5.34 14.60 25.32
N GLY A 724 4.27 13.82 25.13
CA GLY A 724 4.36 12.36 24.97
C GLY A 724 5.05 11.90 23.71
N SER A 725 5.44 12.80 22.79
CA SER A 725 5.93 12.38 21.47
C SER A 725 7.24 11.59 21.50
N ASN A 726 8.14 11.86 22.46
CA ASN A 726 9.38 11.08 22.62
C ASN A 726 9.54 10.55 24.06
N ILE A 727 8.87 11.16 25.02
CA ILE A 727 9.04 10.83 26.45
C ILE A 727 8.56 9.41 26.79
N CYS A 728 7.62 8.84 26.02
CA CYS A 728 7.13 7.48 26.26
C CYS A 728 8.19 6.41 25.98
N TRP A 729 9.13 6.67 25.08
CA TRP A 729 10.16 5.70 24.68
C TRP A 729 11.49 5.86 25.43
N ILE A 730 11.65 6.84 26.36
CA ILE A 730 12.92 7.11 27.04
C ILE A 730 13.54 5.87 27.71
N ASN A 731 12.69 4.94 28.16
CA ASN A 731 13.15 3.69 28.77
C ASN A 731 13.89 2.75 27.80
N VAL A 732 13.62 2.88 26.51
CA VAL A 732 14.06 1.92 25.49
C VAL A 732 14.88 2.54 24.37
N ASP A 733 15.00 3.86 24.34
CA ASP A 733 15.71 4.59 23.29
C ASP A 733 17.24 4.42 23.41
N PRO A 734 17.91 3.74 22.46
CA PRO A 734 19.35 3.53 22.51
C PRO A 734 20.16 4.83 22.43
N LEU A 735 19.61 5.91 21.89
CA LEU A 735 20.28 7.22 21.83
C LEU A 735 20.40 7.86 23.21
N LEU A 736 19.59 7.45 24.18
CA LEU A 736 19.63 7.88 25.58
C LEU A 736 20.45 6.95 26.49
N ALA A 737 21.10 5.92 25.93
CA ALA A 737 21.93 4.98 26.68
C ALA A 737 22.95 5.65 27.63
N PRO A 738 23.55 6.83 27.32
CA PRO A 738 24.47 7.50 28.26
C PRO A 738 23.82 7.99 29.56
N LEU A 739 22.47 8.05 29.65
CA LEU A 739 21.74 8.47 30.84
C LEU A 739 21.34 7.30 31.75
N HIS A 740 21.40 6.07 31.27
CA HIS A 740 21.10 4.92 32.12
C HIS A 740 22.03 4.85 33.32
N GLY A 741 21.46 4.57 34.49
CA GLY A 741 22.15 4.59 35.78
C GLY A 741 22.20 5.95 36.46
N GLU A 742 21.81 7.06 35.81
CA GLU A 742 21.66 8.35 36.45
C GLU A 742 20.37 8.35 37.29
N PRO A 743 20.44 8.66 38.63
CA PRO A 743 19.26 8.56 39.51
C PRO A 743 18.06 9.38 39.04
N ARG A 744 18.31 10.59 38.48
CA ARG A 744 17.26 11.46 37.94
C ARG A 744 16.56 10.83 36.73
N PHE A 745 17.33 10.20 35.84
CA PHE A 745 16.79 9.50 34.67
C PHE A 745 15.94 8.29 35.07
N GLU A 746 16.46 7.44 35.97
CA GLU A 746 15.72 6.29 36.47
C GLU A 746 14.42 6.68 37.21
N ALA A 747 14.42 7.80 37.93
CA ALA A 747 13.22 8.33 38.52
C ALA A 747 12.19 8.81 37.47
N LEU A 748 12.67 9.41 36.38
CA LEU A 748 11.82 9.83 35.27
C LEU A 748 11.21 8.63 34.54
N VAL A 749 12.03 7.62 34.21
CA VAL A 749 11.57 6.35 33.59
C VAL A 749 10.47 5.71 34.44
N LYS A 750 10.65 5.63 35.76
CA LYS A 750 9.62 5.11 36.68
C LYS A 750 8.29 5.86 36.57
N LYS A 751 8.33 7.20 36.44
CA LYS A 751 7.11 8.00 36.26
C LYS A 751 6.41 7.76 34.95
N VAL A 752 7.18 7.51 33.86
CA VAL A 752 6.64 7.25 32.52
C VAL A 752 5.97 5.89 32.43
N VAL A 753 6.58 4.83 32.98
CA VAL A 753 6.06 3.45 32.91
C VAL A 753 5.06 3.09 34.01
N ALA A 754 4.98 3.91 35.07
CA ALA A 754 4.07 3.63 36.18
C ALA A 754 2.58 3.79 35.78
N PRO A 755 1.69 2.93 36.26
CA PRO A 755 0.26 3.16 36.09
C PRO A 755 -0.15 4.49 36.76
N LYS A 756 -0.84 5.35 36.02
CA LYS A 756 -1.47 6.51 36.66
C LYS A 756 -2.49 6.02 37.68
N SER A 757 -2.34 6.45 38.94
CA SER A 757 -3.38 6.22 39.94
C SER A 757 -4.69 6.80 39.42
N GLU A 758 -5.76 5.98 39.38
CA GLU A 758 -7.11 6.45 39.05
C GLU A 758 -7.42 7.67 39.95
N SER A 759 -7.26 8.88 39.43
CA SER A 759 -7.84 10.05 40.06
C SER A 759 -9.35 9.89 39.94
N LYS A 760 -10.00 9.59 41.05
CA LYS A 760 -11.47 9.63 41.19
C LYS A 760 -11.97 10.94 40.57
N GLN A 761 -12.59 10.88 39.42
CA GLN A 761 -13.52 11.88 38.90
C GLN A 761 -14.88 11.26 38.69
#